data_1b9e066543ec4f3628a98a034faf89f6
#
_entry.id   1b9e066543ec4f3628a98a034faf89f6
#
_cell.length_a   1.000
_cell.length_b   1.000
_cell.length_c   1.000
_cell.angle_alpha   90.00
_cell.angle_beta   90.00
_cell.angle_gamma   90.00
#
_symmetry.space_group_name_H-M   'P 1'
#
loop_
_entity.id
_entity.type
_entity.pdbx_description
1 polymer ?
#
loop_
_entity_poly.entity_id
_entity_poly.type
_entity_poly.pdbx_seq_one_letter_code
_entity_poly.pdbx_strand_id
1 'polypeptide(L)'
;MKKLLVWSLAIAGSCICGCTNDNSSAFDSIAPEIGDDSSSSVLQENSDNQNESPLTEESSSSAKSEDVSSSQSNSQESPAPSDSSEVTPESSNSNDSLSSAAEEPASSSSPTQVSPILSSSSIASDVSSSATTVAVSSSSGLTEYDDNHKPKDSVLPAAGFYSSLTIEPLTPQKGGVIRCTFDGSFPTHESEPITETMSITENTVIRCSEFVDGVAMDTTTQTYFINESVSMPVVALTVNHHDMFDSTDGLYATGNLTNSGIGNWGNMGGDRNVTDDNNPKCTEPCKAANFWSDKELPVHVEYFENGSSTKSKNWEIDAGISIIGNWSRYKPKKSVAIKMDNDEYGDKVLKYSLFKTRPETKKFKSFNLRNNGNRFWTDYIGDAMMTSLMEGTDVDYQRSRQVVVFYNGEYFGIHDLRERLNRSFVETNYGIDSKSINMIKISGTSFEASGTNGASTTDFQQLYSEVSSTNYAGENNEKYEQVKSKLNVNSFAQYMFAEMYFHNGDWPTNNVRAWGGNGYPFKFVAFDTDHGFGFTPGISGFDEEGENMFDWVLGAKKSSTGNGGMGGFGGGFGGGWGMSSGASAGPGTMLSKLLENTDFKRLFINNACILLNSYLTYEKVQSTVQSMMATIPSSERSRDEKRWPRNQSNFTWDPNGDKLVAYAKNRSEKIKQEMVERFDLEDEVSVTIAASGNGKILVDGMSLPSKNYQCKFFSNNELQLTAVAESGAVFTGWSDGNTDKPRLVQPTAGQTFTAVFK
;
A
#
# COMPACT_ATOMS: atom_id res chain seq x y z
N MET A 1 28.64 -13.10 -30.70
CA MET A 1 29.42 -14.34 -30.46
C MET A 1 29.28 -14.73 -29.02
N LYS A 2 28.57 -15.80 -28.84
CA LYS A 2 28.09 -16.39 -27.60
C LYS A 2 29.19 -17.00 -26.76
N LYS A 3 29.09 -16.89 -25.44
CA LYS A 3 29.77 -17.79 -24.51
C LYS A 3 28.68 -18.45 -23.61
N LEU A 4 28.40 -19.68 -23.91
CA LEU A 4 27.79 -20.64 -23.01
C LEU A 4 28.81 -21.00 -21.93
N LEU A 5 28.39 -21.05 -20.68
CA LEU A 5 29.08 -21.76 -19.61
C LEU A 5 28.18 -22.90 -19.16
N VAL A 6 28.63 -24.11 -19.43
CA VAL A 6 28.07 -25.38 -18.97
C VAL A 6 28.66 -25.69 -17.60
N TRP A 7 27.84 -25.99 -16.60
CA TRP A 7 28.30 -26.62 -15.36
C TRP A 7 27.83 -28.06 -15.32
N SER A 8 28.82 -28.97 -15.35
CA SER A 8 28.61 -30.38 -15.11
C SER A 8 28.81 -30.69 -13.63
N LEU A 9 27.88 -31.36 -13.00
CA LEU A 9 28.06 -31.90 -11.65
C LEU A 9 28.15 -33.44 -11.73
N ALA A 10 29.20 -33.96 -11.12
CA ALA A 10 29.45 -35.38 -11.00
C ALA A 10 28.76 -35.95 -9.75
N ILE A 11 28.15 -37.11 -9.94
CA ILE A 11 27.50 -37.94 -8.93
C ILE A 11 28.53 -38.89 -8.33
N ALA A 12 28.52 -39.06 -7.01
CA ALA A 12 29.03 -40.25 -6.36
C ALA A 12 28.12 -40.61 -5.21
N GLY A 13 27.49 -41.76 -5.34
CA GLY A 13 26.62 -42.33 -4.34
C GLY A 13 27.33 -43.07 -3.21
N SER A 14 26.61 -43.30 -2.15
CA SER A 14 26.71 -44.53 -1.34
C SER A 14 25.53 -44.66 -0.39
N CYS A 15 24.85 -45.80 -0.49
CA CYS A 15 23.90 -46.35 0.46
C CYS A 15 24.50 -46.56 1.87
N ILE A 16 23.67 -46.50 2.91
CA ILE A 16 23.43 -47.61 3.85
C ILE A 16 22.33 -47.25 4.88
N CYS A 17 21.41 -48.16 5.07
CA CYS A 17 20.37 -48.46 6.03
C CYS A 17 20.44 -47.89 7.46
N GLY A 18 19.24 -47.61 8.02
CA GLY A 18 18.96 -48.04 9.39
C GLY A 18 17.91 -47.19 10.15
N CYS A 19 16.66 -47.68 10.13
CA CYS A 19 15.68 -47.72 11.22
C CYS A 19 15.33 -46.50 12.11
N THR A 20 14.06 -46.08 11.94
CA THR A 20 13.01 -45.86 12.96
C THR A 20 13.25 -44.83 14.06
N ASN A 21 12.48 -43.72 14.04
CA ASN A 21 11.39 -43.51 14.98
C ASN A 21 10.58 -42.25 14.62
N ASP A 22 9.28 -42.44 14.73
CA ASP A 22 8.21 -41.48 14.55
C ASP A 22 8.38 -40.20 15.37
N ASN A 23 8.20 -39.07 14.68
CA ASN A 23 7.34 -37.96 15.09
C ASN A 23 7.31 -36.91 13.99
N SER A 24 6.50 -37.16 12.99
CA SER A 24 6.04 -36.15 12.06
C SER A 24 4.70 -35.61 12.56
N SER A 25 4.67 -34.41 13.03
CA SER A 25 3.41 -33.69 13.19
C SER A 25 3.53 -32.32 12.56
N ALA A 26 2.58 -32.09 11.71
CA ALA A 26 2.18 -30.82 11.12
C ALA A 26 2.82 -30.47 9.76
N PHE A 27 2.17 -30.89 8.77
CA PHE A 27 1.83 -30.25 7.49
C PHE A 27 1.47 -31.26 6.39
N ASP A 28 1.09 -32.50 6.79
CA ASP A 28 0.42 -33.38 5.86
C ASP A 28 -1.09 -33.28 6.04
N SER A 29 -1.74 -33.08 4.91
CA SER A 29 -3.16 -33.29 4.69
C SER A 29 -4.16 -32.46 5.53
N ILE A 30 -4.53 -31.30 5.00
CA ILE A 30 -5.90 -30.82 5.12
C ILE A 30 -6.59 -31.05 3.76
N ALA A 31 -6.81 -32.30 3.44
CA ALA A 31 -7.92 -32.72 2.62
C ALA A 31 -8.99 -33.27 3.57
N PRO A 32 -10.23 -32.78 3.57
CA PRO A 32 -11.29 -33.39 4.33
C PRO A 32 -11.75 -34.66 3.59
N GLU A 33 -11.59 -35.80 4.23
CA GLU A 33 -12.36 -37.02 3.88
C GLU A 33 -13.85 -36.70 4.06
N ILE A 34 -14.60 -36.93 2.99
CA ILE A 34 -16.06 -36.99 2.98
C ILE A 34 -16.43 -38.35 3.51
N GLY A 35 -16.84 -38.44 4.74
CA GLY A 35 -17.52 -39.60 5.32
C GLY A 35 -19.01 -39.40 5.18
N ASP A 36 -19.63 -40.19 4.27
CA ASP A 36 -21.06 -40.45 4.28
C ASP A 36 -21.42 -41.20 5.56
N ASP A 37 -22.37 -40.71 6.30
CA ASP A 37 -23.26 -41.53 7.08
C ASP A 37 -24.66 -40.88 7.20
N SER A 38 -25.57 -41.56 6.49
CA SER A 38 -27.01 -41.42 6.53
C SER A 38 -27.58 -42.12 7.75
N SER A 39 -28.32 -41.47 8.59
CA SER A 39 -29.54 -42.05 9.18
C SER A 39 -30.47 -41.04 9.82
N SER A 40 -31.68 -41.14 9.38
CA SER A 40 -32.92 -40.48 9.74
C SER A 40 -33.37 -40.73 11.18
N SER A 41 -34.07 -39.74 11.77
CA SER A 41 -35.40 -39.86 12.41
C SER A 41 -35.74 -38.53 13.15
N VAL A 42 -36.75 -37.82 12.68
CA VAL A 42 -38.16 -37.76 13.08
C VAL A 42 -38.44 -37.04 14.40
N LEU A 43 -39.03 -35.82 14.23
CA LEU A 43 -40.12 -35.09 14.92
C LEU A 43 -40.21 -35.13 16.46
N GLN A 44 -40.32 -33.96 17.10
CA GLN A 44 -41.61 -33.45 17.59
C GLN A 44 -41.49 -32.07 18.25
N GLU A 45 -42.49 -31.24 17.95
CA GLU A 45 -42.86 -29.95 18.53
C GLU A 45 -43.23 -30.02 20.01
N ASN A 46 -43.09 -28.90 20.71
CA ASN A 46 -44.13 -28.15 21.43
C ASN A 46 -43.48 -27.10 22.33
N SER A 47 -43.71 -25.87 22.12
CA SER A 47 -44.73 -24.90 22.56
C SER A 47 -44.77 -24.61 24.07
N ASP A 48 -44.75 -23.31 24.28
CA ASP A 48 -45.44 -22.47 25.24
C ASP A 48 -44.76 -22.05 26.57
N ASN A 49 -44.73 -20.77 26.65
CA ASN A 49 -45.32 -19.82 27.62
C ASN A 49 -44.44 -19.18 28.71
N GLN A 50 -44.29 -17.86 28.48
CA GLN A 50 -44.61 -16.70 29.35
C GLN A 50 -44.21 -16.76 30.85
N ASN A 51 -43.54 -15.79 31.35
CA ASN A 51 -44.03 -14.61 32.05
C ASN A 51 -43.02 -14.01 33.05
N GLU A 52 -42.92 -12.70 32.95
CA GLU A 52 -42.91 -11.65 34.00
C GLU A 52 -41.76 -11.53 35.00
N SER A 53 -41.15 -10.34 34.92
CA SER A 53 -40.55 -9.54 35.98
C SER A 53 -41.52 -9.27 37.14
N PRO A 54 -41.17 -8.74 38.33
CA PRO A 54 -40.46 -7.45 38.51
C PRO A 54 -39.64 -7.25 39.81
N LEU A 55 -38.83 -6.15 39.80
CA LEU A 55 -38.59 -5.09 40.81
C LEU A 55 -38.32 -5.45 42.28
N THR A 56 -37.30 -4.87 42.88
CA THR A 56 -37.18 -3.72 43.79
C THR A 56 -35.85 -3.83 44.55
N GLU A 57 -35.05 -2.79 44.49
CA GLU A 57 -34.83 -1.65 45.39
C GLU A 57 -34.12 -1.91 46.73
N GLU A 58 -33.18 -0.98 46.95
CA GLU A 58 -32.69 -0.33 48.17
C GLU A 58 -31.65 -1.06 49.02
N SER A 59 -30.64 -0.47 49.41
CA SER A 59 -30.14 0.80 49.90
C SER A 59 -29.09 0.59 50.99
N SER A 60 -28.15 1.53 51.03
CA SER A 60 -27.49 2.18 52.17
C SER A 60 -26.50 1.39 53.00
N SER A 61 -25.41 1.95 53.15
CA SER A 61 -24.79 2.94 54.03
C SER A 61 -23.54 2.46 54.75
N SER A 62 -22.52 3.21 54.56
CA SER A 62 -21.77 4.02 55.52
C SER A 62 -20.78 3.34 56.48
N ALA A 63 -19.67 3.94 56.45
CA ALA A 63 -18.89 4.63 57.49
C ALA A 63 -17.59 3.99 57.97
N LYS A 64 -16.53 4.77 57.79
CA LYS A 64 -15.51 5.31 58.74
C LYS A 64 -14.82 4.31 59.63
N SER A 65 -13.57 4.42 59.90
CA SER A 65 -12.65 5.49 60.35
C SER A 65 -11.24 4.93 60.49
N GLU A 66 -10.24 5.75 60.21
CA GLU A 66 -9.22 6.28 61.15
C GLU A 66 -8.35 5.23 61.86
N ASP A 67 -7.12 5.32 62.11
CA ASP A 67 -6.11 6.41 62.17
C ASP A 67 -4.72 5.84 62.50
N VAL A 68 -3.71 6.62 62.20
CA VAL A 68 -2.55 6.98 63.03
C VAL A 68 -1.25 6.19 63.00
N SER A 69 -0.28 6.91 62.48
CA SER A 69 1.04 7.32 62.99
C SER A 69 2.22 6.38 62.92
N SER A 70 3.20 6.93 62.36
CA SER A 70 4.46 7.59 62.80
C SER A 70 5.61 6.58 62.90
N SER A 71 6.80 6.85 62.59
CA SER A 71 7.73 7.95 62.75
C SER A 71 9.10 7.60 62.13
N GLN A 72 9.74 8.56 61.50
CA GLN A 72 11.13 9.03 61.76
C GLN A 72 12.24 8.00 61.80
N SER A 73 13.43 8.20 61.27
CA SER A 73 14.26 9.39 61.07
C SER A 73 15.61 9.03 60.46
N ASN A 74 16.18 10.02 59.77
CA ASN A 74 17.60 10.42 59.79
C ASN A 74 18.67 9.47 59.22
N SER A 75 19.68 9.91 58.57
CA SER A 75 20.30 11.18 58.16
C SER A 75 21.68 10.87 57.57
N GLN A 76 22.13 11.78 56.74
CA GLN A 76 23.50 12.23 56.52
C GLN A 76 24.49 11.26 55.85
N GLU A 77 25.42 11.59 55.00
CA GLU A 77 26.02 12.87 54.54
C GLU A 77 26.92 12.59 53.36
N SER A 78 27.06 13.56 52.49
CA SER A 78 28.12 13.66 51.49
C SER A 78 29.44 14.08 52.16
N PRO A 79 30.62 13.99 51.53
CA PRO A 79 31.04 15.04 50.62
C PRO A 79 31.96 14.63 49.45
N ALA A 80 32.02 15.48 48.45
CA ALA A 80 33.17 15.69 47.57
C ALA A 80 34.21 16.60 48.27
N PRO A 81 35.44 16.91 47.78
CA PRO A 81 35.72 17.37 46.42
C PRO A 81 37.18 17.11 45.88
N SER A 82 37.46 17.77 44.73
CA SER A 82 38.75 18.34 44.23
C SER A 82 39.73 17.35 43.55
N ASP A 83 40.55 17.69 42.61
CA ASP A 83 40.88 18.93 41.88
C ASP A 83 41.90 18.62 40.78
N SER A 84 41.92 19.45 39.73
CA SER A 84 43.09 19.90 38.94
C SER A 84 43.88 18.86 38.13
N SER A 85 44.30 19.09 36.89
CA SER A 85 44.90 20.23 36.21
C SER A 85 45.15 19.89 34.73
N GLU A 86 44.82 20.80 33.86
CA GLU A 86 45.62 21.47 32.80
C GLU A 86 46.92 20.79 32.33
N VAL A 87 47.04 20.73 30.98
CA VAL A 87 48.10 21.35 30.20
C VAL A 87 47.87 21.13 28.70
N THR A 88 47.65 22.21 27.94
CA THR A 88 48.05 22.38 26.53
C THR A 88 49.50 22.89 26.50
N PRO A 89 50.29 22.81 25.43
CA PRO A 89 50.18 23.74 24.30
C PRO A 89 50.68 23.27 22.88
N GLU A 90 50.24 24.04 21.86
CA GLU A 90 50.93 24.63 20.72
C GLU A 90 51.74 23.76 19.72
N SER A 91 51.39 23.84 18.46
CA SER A 91 51.73 24.72 17.30
C SER A 91 52.95 24.26 16.53
N SER A 92 52.81 24.25 15.20
CA SER A 92 53.57 24.97 14.18
C SER A 92 53.35 24.40 12.78
N ASN A 93 52.77 25.15 11.90
CA ASN A 93 53.30 25.87 10.73
C ASN A 93 54.32 25.16 9.82
N SER A 94 53.98 25.10 8.53
CA SER A 94 54.60 25.83 7.39
C SER A 94 54.11 25.25 6.07
N ASN A 95 53.43 26.01 5.20
CA ASN A 95 53.86 26.77 4.03
C ASN A 95 54.70 26.01 3.01
N ASP A 96 54.15 26.00 1.78
CA ASP A 96 54.59 26.70 0.57
C ASP A 96 53.83 26.18 -0.66
N SER A 97 53.05 26.90 -1.34
CA SER A 97 53.11 27.89 -2.43
C SER A 97 53.80 27.45 -3.71
N LEU A 98 53.08 27.66 -4.80
CA LEU A 98 53.40 28.30 -6.09
C LEU A 98 52.62 27.64 -7.23
N SER A 99 51.64 28.30 -7.82
CA SER A 99 51.57 29.31 -8.90
C SER A 99 51.75 28.71 -10.30
N SER A 100 50.81 28.92 -11.17
CA SER A 100 50.67 29.88 -12.28
C SER A 100 49.74 29.32 -13.34
N ALA A 101 48.70 29.99 -13.64
CA ALA A 101 48.43 31.00 -14.65
C ALA A 101 47.99 30.46 -16.01
N ALA A 102 46.76 30.80 -16.32
CA ALA A 102 46.21 31.55 -17.47
C ALA A 102 46.07 30.81 -18.81
N GLU A 103 44.88 30.77 -19.38
CA GLU A 103 44.29 31.69 -20.36
C GLU A 103 42.92 31.19 -20.82
N GLU A 104 41.98 32.13 -20.80
CA GLU A 104 40.71 32.04 -21.56
C GLU A 104 40.97 32.37 -23.06
N PRO A 105 40.05 32.04 -23.97
CA PRO A 105 38.97 32.99 -24.23
C PRO A 105 37.59 32.42 -24.55
N ALA A 106 36.65 33.29 -24.32
CA ALA A 106 35.22 33.25 -24.48
C ALA A 106 34.70 32.78 -25.87
N SER A 107 33.57 32.05 -25.88
CA SER A 107 32.52 32.30 -26.86
C SER A 107 31.14 31.94 -26.29
N SER A 108 30.25 32.90 -26.36
CA SER A 108 28.88 32.95 -26.00
C SER A 108 27.98 31.95 -26.76
N SER A 109 27.16 31.18 -26.06
CA SER A 109 25.85 30.84 -26.54
C SER A 109 24.92 30.50 -25.36
N SER A 110 23.91 31.32 -25.17
CA SER A 110 22.84 31.16 -24.21
C SER A 110 22.04 29.89 -24.50
N PRO A 111 21.70 29.07 -23.51
CA PRO A 111 20.68 28.06 -23.70
C PRO A 111 19.30 28.69 -23.41
N THR A 112 18.45 28.57 -24.39
CA THR A 112 17.02 28.82 -24.34
C THR A 112 16.38 27.99 -23.21
N GLN A 113 15.80 28.65 -22.25
CA GLN A 113 14.95 28.01 -21.23
C GLN A 113 13.74 27.38 -21.92
N VAL A 114 13.68 26.06 -21.90
CA VAL A 114 12.45 25.30 -22.14
C VAL A 114 11.84 25.00 -20.80
N SER A 115 10.84 25.77 -20.41
CA SER A 115 9.98 25.43 -19.26
C SER A 115 9.16 24.19 -19.60
N PRO A 116 9.16 23.14 -18.78
CA PRO A 116 8.25 22.03 -18.98
C PRO A 116 6.85 22.46 -18.51
N ILE A 117 5.93 22.56 -19.46
CA ILE A 117 4.51 22.71 -19.19
C ILE A 117 4.01 21.37 -18.66
N LEU A 118 3.79 21.26 -17.36
CA LEU A 118 3.05 20.19 -16.74
C LEU A 118 1.54 20.43 -17.02
N SER A 119 1.03 19.92 -18.12
CA SER A 119 -0.41 19.81 -18.33
C SER A 119 -0.92 18.55 -17.64
N SER A 120 -1.50 18.71 -16.46
CA SER A 120 -2.37 17.70 -15.88
C SER A 120 -3.67 17.66 -16.68
N SER A 121 -3.81 16.68 -17.59
CA SER A 121 -5.08 16.39 -18.24
C SER A 121 -5.94 15.56 -17.29
N SER A 122 -6.77 16.22 -16.48
CA SER A 122 -7.90 15.57 -15.83
C SER A 122 -9.07 15.55 -16.83
N ILE A 123 -9.44 14.37 -17.29
CA ILE A 123 -10.68 14.16 -18.04
C ILE A 123 -11.79 14.11 -16.99
N ALA A 124 -12.61 15.14 -16.95
CA ALA A 124 -13.86 15.15 -16.20
C ALA A 124 -14.88 14.29 -16.94
N SER A 125 -15.37 13.23 -16.30
CA SER A 125 -16.57 12.53 -16.73
C SER A 125 -17.77 13.23 -16.13
N ASP A 126 -18.60 13.82 -16.98
CA ASP A 126 -19.91 14.36 -16.62
C ASP A 126 -20.82 13.23 -16.12
N VAL A 127 -21.19 13.27 -14.86
CA VAL A 127 -22.31 12.50 -14.34
C VAL A 127 -23.48 13.45 -14.12
N SER A 128 -24.31 13.56 -15.14
CA SER A 128 -25.64 14.14 -15.06
C SER A 128 -26.61 13.11 -14.47
N SER A 129 -27.15 13.40 -13.31
CA SER A 129 -28.23 12.62 -12.70
C SER A 129 -29.56 12.88 -13.41
N SER A 130 -29.97 11.96 -14.30
CA SER A 130 -31.38 11.79 -14.64
C SER A 130 -31.67 10.29 -14.74
N ALA A 131 -32.54 9.83 -13.86
CA ALA A 131 -33.04 8.47 -13.89
C ALA A 131 -33.86 8.25 -15.16
N THR A 132 -33.29 7.53 -16.11
CA THR A 132 -34.04 6.93 -17.20
C THR A 132 -33.56 5.50 -17.35
N THR A 133 -34.45 4.56 -17.10
CA THR A 133 -34.27 3.16 -17.40
C THR A 133 -33.93 2.97 -18.86
N VAL A 134 -32.69 2.68 -19.18
CA VAL A 134 -32.26 2.27 -20.51
C VAL A 134 -31.86 0.81 -20.45
N ALA A 135 -32.55 0.04 -21.28
CA ALA A 135 -32.23 -1.35 -21.54
C ALA A 135 -30.76 -1.48 -21.98
N VAL A 136 -30.00 -2.28 -21.24
CA VAL A 136 -28.62 -2.59 -21.60
C VAL A 136 -28.62 -3.49 -22.81
N SER A 137 -28.38 -2.91 -23.96
CA SER A 137 -27.91 -3.65 -25.11
C SER A 137 -26.43 -3.91 -24.95
N SER A 138 -26.08 -5.18 -24.79
CA SER A 138 -24.71 -5.67 -24.75
C SER A 138 -23.98 -5.36 -26.07
N SER A 139 -23.30 -4.23 -26.14
CA SER A 139 -22.23 -4.05 -27.10
C SER A 139 -20.92 -4.43 -26.42
N SER A 140 -20.41 -5.60 -26.78
CA SER A 140 -19.06 -6.04 -26.49
C SER A 140 -18.05 -5.08 -27.13
N GLY A 141 -17.62 -4.09 -26.33
CA GLY A 141 -16.42 -3.33 -26.63
C GLY A 141 -15.23 -4.25 -26.40
N LEU A 142 -14.75 -4.87 -27.46
CA LEU A 142 -13.46 -5.57 -27.48
C LEU A 142 -12.39 -4.52 -27.18
N THR A 143 -11.78 -4.60 -26.00
CA THR A 143 -10.52 -3.92 -25.71
C THR A 143 -9.50 -4.46 -26.71
N GLU A 144 -8.89 -3.57 -27.46
CA GLU A 144 -7.84 -3.85 -28.43
C GLU A 144 -6.64 -4.43 -27.66
N TYR A 145 -6.40 -5.74 -27.80
CA TYR A 145 -5.26 -6.43 -27.24
C TYR A 145 -4.01 -6.08 -28.05
N ASP A 146 -2.93 -5.73 -27.35
CA ASP A 146 -1.60 -5.78 -27.96
C ASP A 146 -1.22 -7.25 -28.18
N ASP A 147 -0.74 -7.57 -29.37
CA ASP A 147 -0.45 -8.95 -29.82
C ASP A 147 0.62 -9.70 -29.00
N ASN A 148 1.34 -9.01 -28.12
CA ASN A 148 2.48 -9.58 -27.39
C ASN A 148 2.09 -10.44 -26.17
N HIS A 149 0.84 -10.37 -25.70
CA HIS A 149 0.38 -11.16 -24.54
C HIS A 149 -0.85 -12.00 -24.84
N LYS A 150 -1.17 -12.19 -26.13
CA LYS A 150 -2.17 -13.19 -26.52
C LYS A 150 -1.68 -14.58 -26.16
N PRO A 151 -2.60 -15.47 -25.77
CA PRO A 151 -2.27 -16.87 -25.57
C PRO A 151 -1.54 -17.41 -26.81
N LYS A 152 -0.39 -18.02 -26.59
CA LYS A 152 0.41 -18.65 -27.67
C LYS A 152 -0.32 -19.87 -28.18
N ASP A 153 -0.14 -20.20 -29.47
CA ASP A 153 -0.58 -21.50 -30.00
C ASP A 153 0.06 -22.61 -29.18
N SER A 154 -0.76 -23.49 -28.64
CA SER A 154 -0.34 -24.52 -27.68
C SER A 154 -0.67 -25.89 -28.21
N VAL A 155 0.19 -26.86 -27.92
CA VAL A 155 -0.09 -28.29 -28.14
C VAL A 155 -1.14 -28.81 -27.16
N LEU A 156 -1.38 -28.08 -26.06
CA LEU A 156 -2.38 -28.37 -25.04
C LEU A 156 -3.70 -27.64 -25.36
N PRO A 157 -4.85 -28.15 -24.92
CA PRO A 157 -6.12 -27.41 -24.94
C PRO A 157 -5.95 -26.05 -24.23
N ALA A 158 -6.75 -25.06 -24.62
CA ALA A 158 -6.68 -23.74 -24.00
C ALA A 158 -6.94 -23.80 -22.48
N ALA A 159 -6.18 -23.03 -21.70
CA ALA A 159 -6.45 -22.87 -20.28
C ALA A 159 -7.85 -22.29 -20.03
N GLY A 160 -8.50 -22.70 -18.95
CA GLY A 160 -9.82 -22.19 -18.61
C GLY A 160 -10.65 -23.09 -17.71
N PHE A 161 -11.95 -22.80 -17.72
CA PHE A 161 -12.93 -23.45 -16.85
C PHE A 161 -13.75 -24.48 -17.64
N TYR A 162 -13.78 -25.71 -17.16
CA TYR A 162 -14.38 -26.87 -17.83
C TYR A 162 -15.30 -27.61 -16.87
N SER A 163 -16.36 -28.22 -17.40
CA SER A 163 -17.13 -29.23 -16.66
C SER A 163 -16.46 -30.62 -16.71
N SER A 164 -15.70 -30.86 -17.77
CA SER A 164 -14.85 -32.03 -17.97
C SER A 164 -13.85 -31.71 -19.08
N LEU A 165 -12.67 -32.27 -19.03
CA LEU A 165 -11.64 -32.09 -20.04
C LEU A 165 -10.92 -33.40 -20.31
N THR A 166 -10.68 -33.70 -21.58
CA THR A 166 -9.86 -34.83 -22.02
C THR A 166 -8.69 -34.28 -22.83
N ILE A 167 -7.50 -34.74 -22.55
CA ILE A 167 -6.29 -34.42 -23.30
C ILE A 167 -5.91 -35.68 -24.11
N GLU A 168 -5.88 -35.51 -25.42
CA GLU A 168 -5.42 -36.52 -26.34
C GLU A 168 -3.88 -36.61 -26.37
N PRO A 169 -3.29 -37.70 -26.82
CA PRO A 169 -1.85 -37.82 -26.97
C PRO A 169 -1.26 -36.65 -27.75
N LEU A 170 -0.21 -36.04 -27.22
CA LEU A 170 0.37 -34.85 -27.79
C LEU A 170 1.26 -35.17 -28.99
N THR A 171 1.09 -34.42 -30.08
CA THR A 171 1.86 -34.62 -31.31
C THR A 171 3.00 -33.61 -31.37
N PRO A 172 4.28 -34.02 -31.44
CA PRO A 172 5.40 -33.13 -31.58
C PRO A 172 5.34 -32.32 -32.88
N GLN A 173 5.68 -31.05 -32.79
CA GLN A 173 5.67 -30.15 -33.95
C GLN A 173 7.06 -30.01 -34.62
N LYS A 174 8.12 -30.22 -33.86
CA LYS A 174 9.51 -30.08 -34.28
C LYS A 174 10.25 -31.42 -34.44
N GLY A 175 9.50 -32.54 -34.36
CA GLY A 175 10.01 -33.90 -34.52
C GLY A 175 10.72 -34.49 -33.29
N GLY A 176 10.52 -33.87 -32.14
CA GLY A 176 11.05 -34.31 -30.85
C GLY A 176 10.07 -35.15 -30.04
N VAL A 177 10.18 -35.10 -28.74
CA VAL A 177 9.27 -35.72 -27.76
C VAL A 177 8.70 -34.66 -26.86
N ILE A 178 7.37 -34.57 -26.74
CA ILE A 178 6.73 -33.65 -25.79
C ILE A 178 6.68 -34.33 -24.43
N ARG A 179 7.26 -33.65 -23.42
CA ARG A 179 7.30 -34.11 -22.04
C ARG A 179 6.62 -33.09 -21.14
N CYS A 180 5.89 -33.59 -20.14
CA CYS A 180 5.02 -32.74 -19.32
C CYS A 180 5.25 -32.98 -17.82
N THR A 181 4.91 -31.94 -17.03
CA THR A 181 4.83 -31.97 -15.57
C THR A 181 3.47 -31.46 -15.10
N PHE A 182 3.07 -31.85 -13.89
CA PHE A 182 1.76 -31.51 -13.30
C PHE A 182 1.90 -30.77 -11.95
N ASP A 183 3.12 -30.59 -11.47
CA ASP A 183 3.48 -29.96 -10.20
C ASP A 183 3.99 -28.52 -10.36
N GLY A 184 3.91 -27.98 -11.59
CA GLY A 184 4.40 -26.65 -11.92
C GLY A 184 5.91 -26.57 -12.13
N SER A 185 6.67 -27.67 -12.01
CA SER A 185 8.08 -27.71 -12.37
C SER A 185 8.27 -27.62 -13.89
N PHE A 186 9.45 -27.15 -14.33
CA PHE A 186 9.80 -27.21 -15.76
C PHE A 186 10.04 -28.67 -16.18
N PRO A 187 9.48 -29.10 -17.32
CA PRO A 187 9.75 -30.42 -17.85
C PRO A 187 11.23 -30.66 -18.11
N THR A 188 11.70 -31.85 -17.86
CA THR A 188 13.06 -32.33 -18.15
C THR A 188 13.02 -33.44 -19.17
N HIS A 189 14.18 -33.89 -19.64
CA HIS A 189 14.26 -35.06 -20.52
C HIS A 189 13.86 -36.38 -19.83
N GLU A 190 13.65 -36.35 -18.51
CA GLU A 190 13.18 -37.50 -17.71
C GLU A 190 11.68 -37.42 -17.43
N SER A 191 11.03 -36.26 -17.67
CA SER A 191 9.59 -36.10 -17.47
C SER A 191 8.80 -37.00 -18.42
N GLU A 192 7.62 -37.47 -18.00
CA GLU A 192 6.82 -38.39 -18.76
C GLU A 192 6.09 -37.71 -19.94
N PRO A 193 5.98 -38.36 -21.11
CA PRO A 193 5.17 -37.87 -22.21
C PRO A 193 3.70 -38.25 -22.01
N ILE A 194 2.77 -37.45 -22.52
CA ILE A 194 1.35 -37.82 -22.60
C ILE A 194 1.14 -38.66 -23.87
N THR A 195 1.17 -39.98 -23.74
CA THR A 195 1.05 -40.95 -24.84
C THR A 195 -0.31 -41.58 -24.97
N GLU A 196 -1.18 -41.44 -23.98
CA GLU A 196 -2.54 -41.93 -23.93
C GLU A 196 -3.53 -40.80 -23.62
N THR A 197 -4.79 -41.02 -23.99
CA THR A 197 -5.87 -40.11 -23.66
C THR A 197 -6.02 -39.99 -22.14
N MET A 198 -5.92 -38.78 -21.61
CA MET A 198 -6.01 -38.45 -20.19
C MET A 198 -7.25 -37.66 -19.87
N SER A 199 -8.07 -38.10 -18.92
CA SER A 199 -9.19 -37.31 -18.39
C SER A 199 -8.73 -36.46 -17.21
N ILE A 200 -8.96 -35.17 -17.29
CA ILE A 200 -8.73 -34.22 -16.20
C ILE A 200 -10.02 -34.10 -15.40
N THR A 201 -9.98 -34.51 -14.15
CA THR A 201 -11.15 -34.61 -13.26
C THR A 201 -11.14 -33.58 -12.11
N GLU A 202 -10.00 -32.92 -11.89
CA GLU A 202 -9.79 -31.92 -10.86
C GLU A 202 -8.98 -30.73 -11.41
N ASN A 203 -8.92 -29.64 -10.66
CA ASN A 203 -8.10 -28.49 -11.05
C ASN A 203 -6.64 -28.93 -11.23
N THR A 204 -6.08 -28.63 -12.38
CA THR A 204 -4.76 -29.16 -12.77
C THR A 204 -3.98 -28.11 -13.55
N VAL A 205 -2.69 -27.99 -13.28
CA VAL A 205 -1.76 -27.29 -14.16
C VAL A 205 -0.96 -28.30 -14.97
N ILE A 206 -0.79 -28.05 -16.25
CA ILE A 206 0.07 -28.87 -17.12
C ILE A 206 1.09 -27.97 -17.78
N ARG A 207 2.36 -28.34 -17.64
CA ARG A 207 3.49 -27.65 -18.26
C ARG A 207 4.22 -28.64 -19.16
N CYS A 208 4.34 -28.31 -20.45
CA CYS A 208 4.94 -29.19 -21.45
C CYS A 208 6.02 -28.46 -22.26
N SER A 209 7.08 -29.18 -22.60
CA SER A 209 8.12 -28.78 -23.55
C SER A 209 8.39 -29.89 -24.54
N GLU A 210 8.63 -29.54 -25.81
CA GLU A 210 9.11 -30.46 -26.81
C GLU A 210 10.64 -30.56 -26.72
N PHE A 211 11.19 -31.73 -26.58
CA PHE A 211 12.61 -31.99 -26.53
C PHE A 211 13.10 -32.53 -27.88
N VAL A 212 13.98 -31.76 -28.55
CA VAL A 212 14.65 -32.13 -29.80
C VAL A 212 16.12 -32.34 -29.50
N ASP A 213 16.66 -33.51 -29.79
CA ASP A 213 18.06 -33.86 -29.49
C ASP A 213 18.46 -33.59 -28.02
N GLY A 214 17.51 -33.80 -27.10
CA GLY A 214 17.70 -33.58 -25.66
C GLY A 214 17.65 -32.13 -25.20
N VAL A 215 17.35 -31.19 -26.10
CA VAL A 215 17.22 -29.75 -25.78
C VAL A 215 15.75 -29.39 -25.70
N ALA A 216 15.32 -28.79 -24.56
CA ALA A 216 13.99 -28.26 -24.42
C ALA A 216 13.74 -27.07 -25.34
N MET A 217 12.65 -27.12 -26.07
CA MET A 217 12.12 -26.01 -26.86
C MET A 217 11.25 -25.11 -25.98
N ASP A 218 10.36 -24.33 -26.62
CA ASP A 218 9.42 -23.45 -25.90
C ASP A 218 8.54 -24.28 -24.94
N THR A 219 8.33 -23.74 -23.75
CA THR A 219 7.45 -24.33 -22.74
C THR A 219 6.04 -23.75 -22.87
N THR A 220 5.03 -24.61 -22.86
CA THR A 220 3.62 -24.24 -22.76
C THR A 220 3.10 -24.57 -21.38
N THR A 221 2.41 -23.64 -20.75
CA THR A 221 1.77 -23.81 -19.44
C THR A 221 0.28 -23.52 -19.57
N GLN A 222 -0.57 -24.40 -19.05
CA GLN A 222 -2.02 -24.23 -19.08
C GLN A 222 -2.63 -24.67 -17.74
N THR A 223 -3.48 -23.84 -17.17
CA THR A 223 -4.26 -24.19 -15.97
C THR A 223 -5.69 -24.53 -16.35
N TYR A 224 -6.15 -25.68 -15.87
CA TYR A 224 -7.50 -26.19 -16.08
C TYR A 224 -8.27 -26.22 -14.77
N PHE A 225 -9.39 -25.56 -14.74
CA PHE A 225 -10.31 -25.51 -13.61
C PHE A 225 -11.52 -26.40 -13.92
N ILE A 226 -11.69 -27.48 -13.16
CA ILE A 226 -12.75 -28.46 -13.40
C ILE A 226 -13.88 -28.28 -12.40
N ASN A 227 -15.10 -28.02 -12.91
CA ASN A 227 -16.28 -27.70 -12.09
C ASN A 227 -16.08 -26.51 -11.13
N GLU A 228 -15.09 -25.69 -11.40
CA GLU A 228 -14.76 -24.51 -10.60
C GLU A 228 -15.71 -23.37 -10.93
N SER A 229 -16.24 -22.70 -9.90
CA SER A 229 -17.16 -21.57 -10.04
C SER A 229 -16.63 -20.36 -9.25
N VAL A 230 -16.07 -19.38 -9.96
CA VAL A 230 -15.54 -18.15 -9.41
C VAL A 230 -16.08 -16.97 -10.23
N SER A 231 -16.70 -16.01 -9.58
CA SER A 231 -17.22 -14.81 -10.27
C SER A 231 -16.27 -13.59 -10.19
N MET A 232 -15.24 -13.66 -9.36
CA MET A 232 -14.19 -12.66 -9.28
C MET A 232 -13.12 -12.89 -10.36
N PRO A 233 -12.30 -11.86 -10.69
CA PRO A 233 -11.12 -12.09 -11.52
C PRO A 233 -10.19 -13.11 -10.87
N VAL A 234 -9.60 -13.99 -11.71
CA VAL A 234 -8.68 -15.02 -11.25
C VAL A 234 -7.27 -14.75 -11.74
N VAL A 235 -6.32 -14.88 -10.83
CA VAL A 235 -4.88 -14.96 -11.10
C VAL A 235 -4.43 -16.38 -10.80
N ALA A 236 -4.09 -17.13 -11.83
CA ALA A 236 -3.51 -18.46 -11.71
C ALA A 236 -1.98 -18.36 -11.78
N LEU A 237 -1.32 -18.88 -10.77
CA LEU A 237 0.14 -18.86 -10.61
C LEU A 237 0.65 -20.28 -10.73
N THR A 238 1.50 -20.53 -11.72
CA THR A 238 2.22 -21.81 -11.85
C THR A 238 3.66 -21.62 -11.41
N VAL A 239 4.02 -22.32 -10.35
CA VAL A 239 5.37 -22.32 -9.76
C VAL A 239 5.82 -23.76 -9.56
N ASN A 240 7.12 -24.01 -9.51
CA ASN A 240 7.62 -25.30 -9.03
C ASN A 240 7.12 -25.50 -7.60
N HIS A 241 6.32 -26.55 -7.37
CA HIS A 241 5.70 -26.82 -6.07
C HIS A 241 6.73 -26.98 -4.96
N HIS A 242 7.79 -27.74 -5.21
CA HIS A 242 8.89 -27.94 -4.26
C HIS A 242 9.56 -26.62 -3.88
N ASP A 243 9.98 -25.80 -4.88
CA ASP A 243 10.68 -24.53 -4.62
C ASP A 243 9.83 -23.54 -3.84
N MET A 244 8.50 -23.62 -3.98
CA MET A 244 7.58 -22.69 -3.31
C MET A 244 7.12 -23.22 -1.96
N PHE A 245 6.72 -24.49 -1.85
CA PHE A 245 5.95 -25.00 -0.72
C PHE A 245 6.59 -26.15 0.06
N ASP A 246 7.77 -26.68 -0.34
CA ASP A 246 8.45 -27.69 0.47
C ASP A 246 8.67 -27.19 1.90
N SER A 247 8.41 -28.02 2.88
CA SER A 247 8.45 -27.65 4.29
C SER A 247 9.85 -27.25 4.79
N THR A 248 10.90 -27.72 4.14
CA THR A 248 12.30 -27.48 4.48
C THR A 248 12.91 -26.33 3.68
N ASP A 249 12.80 -26.40 2.36
CA ASP A 249 13.51 -25.51 1.44
C ASP A 249 12.59 -24.58 0.63
N GLY A 250 11.27 -24.79 0.70
CA GLY A 250 10.29 -23.98 -0.01
C GLY A 250 10.26 -22.53 0.48
N LEU A 251 10.12 -21.60 -0.47
CA LEU A 251 10.12 -20.17 -0.20
C LEU A 251 9.01 -19.75 0.78
N TYR A 252 7.88 -20.43 0.76
CA TYR A 252 6.71 -20.10 1.60
C TYR A 252 6.81 -20.65 3.02
N ALA A 253 7.71 -21.60 3.25
CA ALA A 253 7.84 -22.33 4.50
C ALA A 253 8.64 -21.56 5.57
N THR A 254 8.54 -22.07 6.78
CA THR A 254 9.40 -21.66 7.89
C THR A 254 10.79 -22.25 7.81
N GLY A 255 10.96 -23.34 7.03
CA GLY A 255 12.21 -24.06 6.89
C GLY A 255 12.57 -24.88 8.13
N ASN A 256 13.84 -25.19 8.28
CA ASN A 256 14.38 -26.02 9.37
C ASN A 256 14.38 -25.36 10.76
N LEU A 257 13.61 -24.28 10.95
CA LEU A 257 13.48 -23.67 12.25
C LEU A 257 12.65 -24.53 13.17
N THR A 258 13.23 -24.90 14.30
CA THR A 258 12.45 -25.43 15.40
C THR A 258 11.47 -24.38 15.89
N ASN A 259 10.25 -24.78 16.25
CA ASN A 259 9.13 -23.92 16.66
C ASN A 259 9.45 -22.92 17.80
N SER A 260 10.65 -22.98 18.39
CA SER A 260 11.13 -22.09 19.44
C SER A 260 11.61 -20.71 18.92
N GLY A 261 11.81 -20.57 17.63
CA GLY A 261 12.29 -19.30 17.03
C GLY A 261 11.24 -18.46 16.33
N ILE A 262 10.06 -19.01 16.06
CA ILE A 262 8.99 -18.26 15.42
C ILE A 262 8.07 -17.74 16.51
N GLY A 263 8.19 -16.47 16.81
CA GLY A 263 7.43 -15.83 17.89
C GLY A 263 5.94 -16.12 17.82
N ASN A 264 5.45 -16.71 18.87
CA ASN A 264 4.03 -16.76 19.14
C ASN A 264 3.52 -15.30 19.21
N TRP A 265 2.48 -14.95 18.49
CA TRP A 265 1.92 -13.58 18.43
C TRP A 265 1.62 -12.92 19.77
N GLY A 266 1.61 -13.68 20.89
CA GLY A 266 1.52 -13.17 22.24
C GLY A 266 2.84 -12.58 22.79
N ASN A 267 3.94 -12.75 22.09
CA ASN A 267 5.25 -12.22 22.46
C ASN A 267 5.80 -11.46 21.24
N MET A 268 5.50 -10.17 21.11
CA MET A 268 6.06 -9.28 20.08
C MET A 268 7.59 -9.17 20.12
N GLY A 269 8.25 -10.01 20.90
CA GLY A 269 9.69 -10.13 21.04
C GLY A 269 10.25 -11.47 20.57
N GLY A 270 9.45 -12.34 19.95
CA GLY A 270 9.93 -13.60 19.40
C GLY A 270 10.95 -13.34 18.30
N ASP A 271 12.11 -13.91 18.45
CA ASP A 271 13.33 -13.90 17.61
C ASP A 271 14.41 -12.88 17.92
N ARG A 272 14.38 -12.21 19.06
CA ARG A 272 15.54 -11.41 19.47
C ARG A 272 16.82 -12.24 19.71
N ASN A 273 16.70 -13.56 19.72
CA ASN A 273 17.82 -14.47 19.98
C ASN A 273 18.36 -15.16 18.72
N VAL A 274 17.76 -14.95 17.55
CA VAL A 274 18.27 -15.48 16.29
C VAL A 274 19.15 -14.40 15.67
N THR A 275 20.45 -14.60 15.71
CA THR A 275 21.44 -13.72 15.09
C THR A 275 21.82 -14.25 13.71
N ASP A 276 22.46 -13.42 12.87
CA ASP A 276 22.99 -13.84 11.58
C ASP A 276 23.99 -14.99 11.69
N ASP A 277 24.73 -15.06 12.81
CA ASP A 277 25.62 -16.16 13.12
C ASP A 277 24.90 -17.50 13.26
N ASN A 278 23.64 -17.48 13.69
CA ASN A 278 22.82 -18.67 13.84
C ASN A 278 22.08 -19.06 12.55
N ASN A 279 21.93 -18.13 11.61
CA ASN A 279 21.29 -18.37 10.32
C ASN A 279 21.86 -17.50 9.22
N PRO A 280 22.88 -17.97 8.51
CA PRO A 280 23.53 -17.22 7.43
C PRO A 280 22.62 -16.95 6.21
N LYS A 281 21.43 -17.56 6.16
CA LYS A 281 20.43 -17.30 5.11
C LYS A 281 19.60 -16.03 5.35
N CYS A 282 19.74 -15.38 6.51
CA CYS A 282 18.99 -14.19 6.87
C CYS A 282 19.81 -12.93 6.65
N THR A 283 19.16 -11.87 6.20
CA THR A 283 19.65 -10.48 6.21
C THR A 283 19.23 -9.78 7.49
N GLU A 284 19.86 -8.69 7.83
CA GLU A 284 19.55 -7.95 9.07
C GLU A 284 18.10 -7.38 9.10
N PRO A 285 17.36 -7.51 10.20
CA PRO A 285 17.59 -8.43 11.31
C PRO A 285 17.35 -9.88 10.88
N CYS A 286 18.13 -10.84 11.36
CA CYS A 286 17.95 -12.23 10.96
C CYS A 286 16.54 -12.72 11.27
N LYS A 287 15.85 -13.09 10.24
CA LYS A 287 14.50 -13.65 10.25
C LYS A 287 14.61 -15.05 9.67
N ALA A 288 14.83 -16.01 10.50
CA ALA A 288 15.32 -17.32 10.15
C ALA A 288 14.37 -18.18 9.26
N ALA A 289 13.14 -17.75 9.02
CA ALA A 289 12.22 -18.48 8.13
C ALA A 289 12.53 -18.22 6.65
N ASN A 290 12.33 -19.21 5.79
CA ASN A 290 12.59 -19.10 4.35
C ASN A 290 11.81 -17.94 3.70
N PHE A 291 10.59 -17.67 4.16
CA PHE A 291 9.76 -16.58 3.65
C PHE A 291 10.30 -15.16 3.96
N TRP A 292 11.39 -15.03 4.70
CA TRP A 292 12.11 -13.77 4.90
C TRP A 292 13.21 -13.54 3.86
N SER A 293 13.57 -14.55 3.10
CA SER A 293 14.58 -14.38 2.05
C SER A 293 14.08 -13.48 0.92
N ASP A 294 15.01 -12.84 0.21
CA ASP A 294 14.72 -12.08 -1.00
C ASP A 294 14.74 -12.95 -2.26
N LYS A 295 14.68 -14.29 -2.08
CA LYS A 295 14.66 -15.26 -3.19
C LYS A 295 13.49 -14.96 -4.13
N GLU A 296 13.77 -14.99 -5.42
CA GLU A 296 12.81 -14.89 -6.50
C GLU A 296 12.76 -16.22 -7.24
N LEU A 297 11.54 -16.72 -7.50
CA LEU A 297 11.30 -17.93 -8.23
C LEU A 297 10.66 -17.63 -9.58
N PRO A 298 10.90 -18.42 -10.62
CA PRO A 298 10.13 -18.35 -11.86
C PRO A 298 8.65 -18.65 -11.62
N VAL A 299 7.77 -17.86 -12.22
CA VAL A 299 6.31 -18.08 -12.18
C VAL A 299 5.72 -17.83 -13.56
N HIS A 300 4.79 -18.68 -13.97
CA HIS A 300 3.91 -18.42 -15.08
C HIS A 300 2.58 -17.89 -14.54
N VAL A 301 2.08 -16.78 -15.07
CA VAL A 301 0.88 -16.11 -14.60
C VAL A 301 -0.17 -16.12 -15.71
N GLU A 302 -1.36 -16.65 -15.40
CA GLU A 302 -2.53 -16.59 -16.27
C GLU A 302 -3.63 -15.78 -15.59
N TYR A 303 -4.35 -14.98 -16.37
CA TYR A 303 -5.37 -14.08 -15.84
C TYR A 303 -6.72 -14.26 -16.53
N PHE A 304 -7.77 -14.33 -15.72
CA PHE A 304 -9.15 -14.50 -16.17
C PHE A 304 -10.03 -13.40 -15.58
N GLU A 305 -10.35 -12.37 -16.39
CA GLU A 305 -11.02 -11.13 -15.94
C GLU A 305 -12.38 -11.36 -15.28
N ASN A 306 -13.16 -12.31 -15.79
CA ASN A 306 -14.52 -12.59 -15.31
C ASN A 306 -14.63 -13.99 -14.63
N GLY A 307 -13.54 -14.48 -14.05
CA GLY A 307 -13.49 -15.78 -13.41
C GLY A 307 -13.97 -16.90 -14.34
N SER A 308 -14.84 -17.76 -13.85
CA SER A 308 -15.37 -18.91 -14.60
C SER A 308 -16.28 -18.54 -15.79
N SER A 309 -16.71 -17.29 -15.91
CA SER A 309 -17.40 -16.78 -17.08
C SER A 309 -16.47 -16.40 -18.22
N THR A 310 -15.16 -16.43 -18.03
CA THR A 310 -14.16 -16.17 -19.07
C THR A 310 -13.99 -17.40 -19.95
N LYS A 311 -14.18 -17.24 -21.25
CA LYS A 311 -14.06 -18.37 -22.21
C LYS A 311 -12.62 -18.84 -22.41
N SER A 312 -11.64 -17.92 -22.24
CA SER A 312 -10.21 -18.16 -22.32
C SER A 312 -9.49 -17.13 -21.49
N LYS A 313 -8.26 -17.43 -21.08
CA LYS A 313 -7.43 -16.46 -20.36
C LYS A 313 -7.30 -15.14 -21.12
N ASN A 314 -7.32 -14.03 -20.39
CA ASN A 314 -7.20 -12.70 -20.95
C ASN A 314 -5.76 -12.35 -21.35
N TRP A 315 -4.83 -12.81 -20.52
CA TRP A 315 -3.39 -12.70 -20.78
C TRP A 315 -2.64 -13.76 -19.99
N GLU A 316 -1.41 -14.03 -20.41
CA GLU A 316 -0.43 -14.82 -19.72
C GLU A 316 0.94 -14.15 -19.78
N ILE A 317 1.80 -14.40 -18.79
CA ILE A 317 3.16 -13.85 -18.77
C ILE A 317 4.07 -14.70 -17.89
N ASP A 318 5.33 -14.84 -18.31
CA ASP A 318 6.39 -15.40 -17.48
C ASP A 318 7.07 -14.28 -16.68
N ALA A 319 7.27 -14.52 -15.38
CA ALA A 319 7.71 -13.51 -14.44
C ALA A 319 8.49 -14.13 -13.27
N GLY A 320 9.02 -13.27 -12.40
CA GLY A 320 9.52 -13.67 -11.10
C GLY A 320 8.49 -13.46 -10.00
N ILE A 321 8.44 -14.37 -9.03
CA ILE A 321 7.63 -14.24 -7.82
C ILE A 321 8.52 -14.21 -6.58
N SER A 322 8.28 -13.27 -5.69
CA SER A 322 8.95 -13.20 -4.38
C SER A 322 7.98 -12.81 -3.28
N ILE A 323 8.20 -13.30 -2.06
CA ILE A 323 7.39 -12.91 -0.89
C ILE A 323 7.78 -11.49 -0.48
N ILE A 324 6.77 -10.67 -0.20
CA ILE A 324 6.94 -9.27 0.21
C ILE A 324 6.23 -8.98 1.52
N GLY A 325 6.51 -7.80 2.07
CA GLY A 325 5.99 -7.33 3.34
C GLY A 325 7.05 -7.40 4.44
N ASN A 326 6.69 -6.96 5.62
CA ASN A 326 7.48 -7.08 6.83
C ASN A 326 6.73 -8.04 7.78
N TRP A 327 6.02 -7.55 8.77
CA TRP A 327 5.24 -8.40 9.68
C TRP A 327 4.13 -9.22 8.99
N SER A 328 3.60 -8.73 7.87
CA SER A 328 2.62 -9.47 7.07
C SER A 328 3.16 -10.80 6.49
N ARG A 329 4.50 -11.00 6.44
CA ARG A 329 5.12 -12.29 6.04
C ARG A 329 4.80 -13.43 7.01
N TYR A 330 4.52 -13.11 8.29
CA TYR A 330 4.11 -14.12 9.29
C TYR A 330 2.66 -14.59 9.14
N LYS A 331 1.84 -13.88 8.37
CA LYS A 331 0.46 -14.32 8.11
C LYS A 331 0.48 -15.66 7.36
N PRO A 332 -0.49 -16.56 7.61
CA PRO A 332 -0.54 -17.84 6.89
C PRO A 332 -0.66 -17.64 5.38
N LYS A 333 -1.49 -16.70 4.93
CA LYS A 333 -1.57 -16.23 3.56
C LYS A 333 -0.62 -15.05 3.37
N LYS A 334 0.40 -15.21 2.52
CA LYS A 334 1.48 -14.23 2.35
C LYS A 334 1.23 -13.32 1.14
N SER A 335 1.76 -12.11 1.19
CA SER A 335 1.81 -11.20 0.04
C SER A 335 2.99 -11.55 -0.86
N VAL A 336 2.78 -11.46 -2.18
CA VAL A 336 3.83 -11.68 -3.17
C VAL A 336 3.90 -10.54 -4.18
N ALA A 337 5.11 -10.31 -4.72
CA ALA A 337 5.35 -9.44 -5.87
C ALA A 337 5.54 -10.29 -7.11
N ILE A 338 4.90 -9.89 -8.20
CA ILE A 338 5.09 -10.41 -9.55
C ILE A 338 5.92 -9.38 -10.31
N LYS A 339 7.07 -9.80 -10.85
CA LYS A 339 8.07 -8.93 -11.47
C LYS A 339 8.39 -9.42 -12.87
N MET A 340 8.14 -8.59 -13.88
CA MET A 340 8.37 -8.88 -15.28
C MET A 340 9.65 -8.25 -15.85
N ASP A 341 10.28 -7.33 -15.14
CA ASP A 341 11.42 -6.54 -15.62
C ASP A 341 12.78 -7.25 -15.55
N ASN A 342 12.77 -8.57 -15.38
CA ASN A 342 13.97 -9.41 -15.38
C ASN A 342 14.18 -10.06 -16.76
N ASP A 343 15.41 -9.95 -17.32
CA ASP A 343 15.80 -10.54 -18.60
C ASP A 343 15.67 -12.08 -18.61
N GLU A 344 15.62 -12.70 -17.44
CA GLU A 344 15.55 -14.14 -17.25
C GLU A 344 14.20 -14.74 -17.66
N TYR A 345 13.11 -13.94 -17.54
CA TYR A 345 11.73 -14.45 -17.70
C TYR A 345 11.11 -14.09 -19.07
N GLY A 346 11.78 -13.38 -19.93
CA GLY A 346 11.34 -13.07 -21.29
C GLY A 346 10.62 -11.74 -21.43
N ASP A 347 9.32 -11.67 -21.15
CA ASP A 347 8.53 -10.44 -21.31
C ASP A 347 8.78 -9.47 -20.16
N LYS A 348 9.21 -8.24 -20.51
CA LYS A 348 9.59 -7.22 -19.51
C LYS A 348 8.46 -6.33 -19.03
N VAL A 349 7.31 -6.36 -19.72
CA VAL A 349 6.20 -5.43 -19.48
C VAL A 349 4.89 -6.12 -19.80
N LEU A 350 4.00 -6.19 -18.83
CA LEU A 350 2.60 -6.55 -19.05
C LEU A 350 1.87 -5.38 -19.68
N LYS A 351 1.25 -5.60 -20.84
CA LYS A 351 0.45 -4.60 -21.55
C LYS A 351 -1.05 -4.90 -21.41
N TYR A 352 -1.60 -4.55 -20.26
CA TYR A 352 -3.02 -4.76 -19.95
C TYR A 352 -3.49 -3.70 -18.94
N SER A 353 -4.75 -3.25 -19.04
CA SER A 353 -5.37 -2.35 -18.08
C SER A 353 -5.76 -3.12 -16.82
N LEU A 354 -4.89 -3.12 -15.80
CA LEU A 354 -5.13 -3.85 -14.55
C LEU A 354 -6.20 -3.19 -13.66
N PHE A 355 -6.33 -1.86 -13.72
CA PHE A 355 -7.19 -1.09 -12.82
C PHE A 355 -8.27 -0.33 -13.58
N LYS A 356 -9.55 -0.59 -13.27
CA LYS A 356 -10.70 0.04 -13.93
C LYS A 356 -10.81 1.55 -13.68
N THR A 357 -10.26 2.02 -12.57
CA THR A 357 -10.21 3.45 -12.22
C THR A 357 -9.26 4.24 -13.11
N ARG A 358 -8.35 3.55 -13.82
CA ARG A 358 -7.38 4.16 -14.73
C ARG A 358 -7.16 3.31 -15.98
N PRO A 359 -8.17 3.20 -16.84
CA PRO A 359 -8.16 2.27 -17.99
C PRO A 359 -7.12 2.62 -19.06
N GLU A 360 -6.67 3.87 -19.11
CA GLU A 360 -5.60 4.34 -20.00
C GLU A 360 -4.22 3.81 -19.60
N THR A 361 -4.02 3.43 -18.35
CA THR A 361 -2.75 2.87 -17.87
C THR A 361 -2.68 1.38 -18.21
N LYS A 362 -1.78 1.04 -19.13
CA LYS A 362 -1.71 -0.31 -19.72
C LYS A 362 -0.32 -0.94 -19.69
N LYS A 363 0.66 -0.36 -19.01
CA LYS A 363 2.03 -0.88 -18.99
C LYS A 363 2.51 -1.06 -17.56
N PHE A 364 2.74 -2.29 -17.15
CA PHE A 364 3.21 -2.64 -15.82
C PHE A 364 4.46 -3.51 -15.90
N LYS A 365 5.51 -3.15 -15.17
CA LYS A 365 6.74 -3.96 -14.99
C LYS A 365 6.64 -4.87 -13.78
N SER A 366 5.72 -4.60 -12.88
CA SER A 366 5.47 -5.39 -11.68
C SER A 366 4.12 -5.03 -11.06
N PHE A 367 3.55 -5.95 -10.30
CA PHE A 367 2.41 -5.73 -9.43
C PHE A 367 2.52 -6.60 -8.17
N ASN A 368 1.68 -6.35 -7.18
CA ASN A 368 1.62 -7.13 -5.95
C ASN A 368 0.29 -7.88 -5.86
N LEU A 369 0.32 -9.06 -5.25
CA LEU A 369 -0.85 -9.77 -4.73
C LEU A 369 -0.75 -9.70 -3.21
N ARG A 370 -1.51 -8.79 -2.59
CA ARG A 370 -1.41 -8.49 -1.16
C ARG A 370 -2.46 -9.24 -0.35
N ASN A 371 -2.08 -9.74 0.79
CA ASN A 371 -2.94 -10.47 1.73
C ASN A 371 -3.77 -9.56 2.65
N ASN A 372 -3.86 -8.26 2.36
CA ASN A 372 -4.44 -7.21 3.18
C ASN A 372 -3.60 -6.80 4.42
N GLY A 373 -2.32 -7.16 4.47
CA GLY A 373 -1.38 -6.68 5.49
C GLY A 373 -1.77 -7.04 6.91
N ASN A 374 -1.74 -6.06 7.82
CA ASN A 374 -2.14 -6.26 9.20
C ASN A 374 -3.65 -6.49 9.34
N ARG A 375 -4.45 -5.98 8.39
CA ARG A 375 -5.91 -6.19 8.35
C ARG A 375 -6.34 -7.58 7.92
N PHE A 376 -5.41 -8.49 7.68
CA PHE A 376 -5.72 -9.91 7.40
C PHE A 376 -6.69 -10.53 8.42
N TRP A 377 -6.67 -10.09 9.67
CA TRP A 377 -7.51 -10.59 10.75
C TRP A 377 -8.79 -9.78 10.98
N THR A 378 -8.95 -8.62 10.34
CA THR A 378 -10.05 -7.70 10.63
C THR A 378 -11.04 -7.55 9.50
N ASP A 379 -10.60 -7.41 8.26
CA ASP A 379 -11.46 -7.18 7.09
C ASP A 379 -10.74 -7.50 5.77
N TYR A 380 -11.42 -7.31 4.64
CA TYR A 380 -10.86 -7.57 3.30
C TYR A 380 -10.27 -6.34 2.62
N ILE A 381 -10.66 -5.13 2.98
CA ILE A 381 -10.53 -3.96 2.11
C ILE A 381 -9.99 -2.70 2.78
N GLY A 382 -9.80 -2.68 4.10
CA GLY A 382 -9.59 -1.42 4.84
C GLY A 382 -8.45 -0.57 4.30
N ASP A 383 -7.27 -1.16 4.05
CA ASP A 383 -6.14 -0.44 3.46
C ASP A 383 -6.43 0.02 2.01
N ALA A 384 -7.01 -0.84 1.19
CA ALA A 384 -7.39 -0.52 -0.18
C ALA A 384 -8.46 0.59 -0.24
N MET A 385 -9.41 0.56 0.69
CA MET A 385 -10.47 1.56 0.80
C MET A 385 -9.89 2.93 1.11
N MET A 386 -9.09 3.04 2.18
CA MET A 386 -8.49 4.32 2.60
C MET A 386 -7.65 4.94 1.49
N THR A 387 -6.74 4.19 0.89
CA THR A 387 -5.91 4.70 -0.20
C THR A 387 -6.74 5.14 -1.41
N SER A 388 -7.84 4.44 -1.74
CA SER A 388 -8.71 4.77 -2.87
C SER A 388 -9.51 6.06 -2.69
N LEU A 389 -9.68 6.56 -1.46
CA LEU A 389 -10.32 7.86 -1.21
C LEU A 389 -9.51 9.03 -1.81
N MET A 390 -8.25 8.81 -2.14
CA MET A 390 -7.40 9.81 -2.78
C MET A 390 -7.61 9.93 -4.29
N GLU A 391 -8.46 9.10 -4.90
CA GLU A 391 -8.79 9.24 -6.34
C GLU A 391 -9.42 10.59 -6.63
N GLY A 392 -8.84 11.32 -7.59
CA GLY A 392 -9.28 12.67 -7.98
C GLY A 392 -8.64 13.81 -7.18
N THR A 393 -7.75 13.52 -6.23
CA THR A 393 -6.91 14.49 -5.51
C THR A 393 -5.53 14.63 -6.16
N ASP A 394 -4.66 15.48 -5.59
CA ASP A 394 -3.26 15.60 -6.03
C ASP A 394 -2.33 14.55 -5.36
N VAL A 395 -2.88 13.72 -4.47
CA VAL A 395 -2.13 12.68 -3.76
C VAL A 395 -2.01 11.44 -4.64
N ASP A 396 -0.79 10.97 -4.83
CA ASP A 396 -0.57 9.66 -5.41
C ASP A 396 -0.97 8.57 -4.41
N TYR A 397 -1.56 7.50 -4.91
CA TYR A 397 -1.95 6.39 -4.07
C TYR A 397 -1.77 5.04 -4.77
N GLN A 398 -1.68 3.98 -4.01
CA GLN A 398 -1.55 2.62 -4.50
C GLN A 398 -2.91 2.05 -4.92
N ARG A 399 -3.16 1.92 -6.22
CA ARG A 399 -4.41 1.35 -6.75
C ARG A 399 -4.49 -0.14 -6.48
N SER A 400 -5.73 -0.60 -6.31
CA SER A 400 -6.00 -2.00 -5.99
C SER A 400 -7.29 -2.52 -6.65
N ARG A 401 -7.38 -3.82 -6.76
CA ARG A 401 -8.61 -4.58 -7.03
C ARG A 401 -8.52 -5.97 -6.40
N GLN A 402 -9.65 -6.51 -5.98
CA GLN A 402 -9.71 -7.84 -5.40
C GLN A 402 -9.72 -8.90 -6.51
N VAL A 403 -8.94 -9.95 -6.29
CA VAL A 403 -8.83 -11.11 -7.18
C VAL A 403 -8.81 -12.39 -6.36
N VAL A 404 -9.17 -13.50 -6.97
CA VAL A 404 -8.93 -14.84 -6.42
C VAL A 404 -7.63 -15.38 -6.97
N VAL A 405 -6.77 -15.88 -6.11
CA VAL A 405 -5.48 -16.48 -6.49
C VAL A 405 -5.57 -18.01 -6.38
N PHE A 406 -5.02 -18.68 -7.39
CA PHE A 406 -4.75 -20.12 -7.38
C PHE A 406 -3.24 -20.34 -7.57
N TYR A 407 -2.69 -21.34 -6.89
CA TYR A 407 -1.35 -21.85 -7.14
C TYR A 407 -1.46 -23.28 -7.69
N ASN A 408 -0.87 -23.52 -8.84
CA ASN A 408 -0.87 -24.84 -9.51
C ASN A 408 -2.28 -25.49 -9.60
N GLY A 409 -3.32 -24.67 -9.80
CA GLY A 409 -4.71 -25.11 -9.81
C GLY A 409 -5.40 -25.13 -8.43
N GLU A 410 -4.66 -25.10 -7.33
CA GLU A 410 -5.22 -25.09 -5.98
C GLU A 410 -5.71 -23.70 -5.57
N TYR A 411 -6.91 -23.61 -5.00
CA TYR A 411 -7.48 -22.37 -4.49
C TYR A 411 -6.66 -21.81 -3.32
N PHE A 412 -6.22 -20.55 -3.45
CA PHE A 412 -5.38 -19.92 -2.46
C PHE A 412 -6.02 -18.71 -1.76
N GLY A 413 -7.16 -18.25 -2.26
CA GLY A 413 -7.99 -17.24 -1.61
C GLY A 413 -7.92 -15.85 -2.23
N ILE A 414 -8.63 -14.91 -1.57
CA ILE A 414 -8.80 -13.53 -2.02
C ILE A 414 -7.53 -12.74 -1.72
N HIS A 415 -7.02 -12.01 -2.70
CA HIS A 415 -5.91 -11.08 -2.57
C HIS A 415 -6.27 -9.73 -3.18
N ASP A 416 -5.59 -8.69 -2.74
CA ASP A 416 -5.56 -7.41 -3.44
C ASP A 416 -4.47 -7.43 -4.51
N LEU A 417 -4.85 -7.40 -5.78
CA LEU A 417 -3.93 -7.05 -6.85
C LEU A 417 -3.67 -5.55 -6.77
N ARG A 418 -2.42 -5.15 -6.55
CA ARG A 418 -2.02 -3.76 -6.31
C ARG A 418 -0.87 -3.30 -7.18
N GLU A 419 -0.82 -2.00 -7.45
CA GLU A 419 0.39 -1.37 -7.98
C GLU A 419 1.56 -1.59 -7.03
N ARG A 420 2.74 -1.82 -7.58
CA ARG A 420 3.97 -1.90 -6.79
C ARG A 420 4.65 -0.53 -6.75
N LEU A 421 4.87 -0.01 -5.56
CA LEU A 421 5.51 1.30 -5.36
C LEU A 421 7.03 1.18 -5.50
N ASN A 422 7.50 1.46 -6.71
CA ASN A 422 8.89 1.57 -7.10
C ASN A 422 9.02 2.65 -8.18
N ARG A 423 10.21 2.87 -8.75
CA ARG A 423 10.38 3.87 -9.82
C ARG A 423 9.51 3.59 -11.06
N SER A 424 9.20 2.32 -11.32
CA SER A 424 8.32 1.96 -12.44
C SER A 424 6.87 2.36 -12.22
N PHE A 425 6.42 2.56 -10.98
CA PHE A 425 5.11 3.16 -10.66
C PHE A 425 4.99 4.56 -11.30
N VAL A 426 6.05 5.38 -11.19
CA VAL A 426 6.07 6.73 -11.76
C VAL A 426 6.10 6.67 -13.28
N GLU A 427 6.90 5.76 -13.86
CA GLU A 427 6.92 5.54 -15.30
C GLU A 427 5.54 5.11 -15.83
N THR A 428 4.87 4.19 -15.14
CA THR A 428 3.54 3.70 -15.48
C THR A 428 2.48 4.79 -15.42
N ASN A 429 2.49 5.61 -14.36
CA ASN A 429 1.43 6.58 -14.09
C ASN A 429 1.65 7.95 -14.75
N TYR A 430 2.90 8.35 -15.01
CA TYR A 430 3.26 9.67 -15.50
C TYR A 430 4.01 9.67 -16.82
N GLY A 431 4.46 8.51 -17.31
CA GLY A 431 5.29 8.41 -18.49
C GLY A 431 6.71 8.98 -18.31
N ILE A 432 7.13 9.24 -17.07
CA ILE A 432 8.47 9.71 -16.72
C ILE A 432 9.42 8.52 -16.67
N ASP A 433 10.56 8.60 -17.34
CA ASP A 433 11.58 7.54 -17.28
C ASP A 433 11.94 7.25 -15.82
N SER A 434 11.79 6.00 -15.42
CA SER A 434 12.08 5.53 -14.07
C SER A 434 13.51 5.82 -13.57
N LYS A 435 14.45 6.03 -14.49
CA LYS A 435 15.84 6.42 -14.17
C LYS A 435 15.99 7.91 -13.87
N SER A 436 15.01 8.73 -14.26
CA SER A 436 15.02 10.18 -14.08
C SER A 436 14.52 10.64 -12.72
N ILE A 437 14.02 9.73 -11.88
CA ILE A 437 13.48 10.04 -10.56
C ILE A 437 13.99 9.05 -9.50
N ASN A 438 13.84 9.42 -8.25
CA ASN A 438 14.07 8.55 -7.10
C ASN A 438 12.74 8.22 -6.42
N MET A 439 12.59 6.99 -5.93
CA MET A 439 11.54 6.58 -5.00
C MET A 439 12.18 6.40 -3.63
N ILE A 440 11.79 7.21 -2.66
CA ILE A 440 12.39 7.27 -1.34
C ILE A 440 11.44 6.62 -0.32
N LYS A 441 11.95 5.65 0.42
CA LYS A 441 11.35 5.15 1.65
C LYS A 441 11.86 5.99 2.81
N ILE A 442 10.95 6.42 3.66
CA ILE A 442 11.24 7.30 4.80
C ILE A 442 10.83 6.57 6.07
N SER A 443 11.75 6.46 7.03
CA SER A 443 11.52 5.89 8.34
C SER A 443 12.14 6.82 9.39
N GLY A 444 11.30 7.64 10.01
CA GLY A 444 11.78 8.73 10.86
C GLY A 444 12.70 9.68 10.11
N THR A 445 13.97 9.75 10.48
CA THR A 445 15.03 10.53 9.82
C THR A 445 15.92 9.67 8.91
N SER A 446 15.59 8.40 8.72
CA SER A 446 16.29 7.49 7.82
C SER A 446 15.64 7.49 6.44
N PHE A 447 16.45 7.56 5.39
CA PHE A 447 16.02 7.63 4.00
C PHE A 447 16.71 6.54 3.19
N GLU A 448 15.93 5.78 2.45
CA GLU A 448 16.40 4.70 1.58
C GLU A 448 15.85 4.89 0.17
N ALA A 449 16.71 4.88 -0.85
CA ALA A 449 16.29 4.99 -2.24
C ALA A 449 16.01 3.59 -2.82
N SER A 450 14.84 3.40 -3.42
CA SER A 450 14.47 2.13 -4.05
C SER A 450 15.15 1.97 -5.41
N GLY A 451 15.81 0.82 -5.63
CA GLY A 451 16.46 0.44 -6.87
C GLY A 451 18.00 0.54 -6.81
N THR A 452 18.67 -0.30 -7.62
CA THR A 452 20.14 -0.47 -7.56
C THR A 452 20.92 0.45 -8.50
N ASN A 453 20.32 0.89 -9.61
CA ASN A 453 21.03 1.64 -10.65
C ASN A 453 20.78 3.15 -10.54
N GLY A 454 21.74 3.88 -9.95
CA GLY A 454 21.70 5.35 -9.86
C GLY A 454 20.62 5.91 -8.93
N ALA A 455 20.01 5.08 -8.08
CA ALA A 455 19.08 5.56 -7.07
C ALA A 455 19.83 6.32 -5.97
N SER A 456 19.33 7.50 -5.59
CA SER A 456 19.95 8.40 -4.63
C SER A 456 18.93 9.00 -3.68
N THR A 457 19.34 9.16 -2.43
CA THR A 457 18.57 9.90 -1.41
C THR A 457 18.96 11.37 -1.33
N THR A 458 19.99 11.79 -2.03
CA THR A 458 20.65 13.09 -1.86
C THR A 458 19.69 14.27 -1.99
N ASP A 459 18.88 14.30 -3.06
CA ASP A 459 17.94 15.41 -3.29
C ASP A 459 16.88 15.49 -2.19
N PHE A 460 16.40 14.34 -1.71
CA PHE A 460 15.42 14.32 -0.62
C PHE A 460 16.05 14.70 0.72
N GLN A 461 17.24 14.21 1.03
CA GLN A 461 17.99 14.58 2.23
C GLN A 461 18.25 16.09 2.28
N GLN A 462 18.63 16.67 1.13
CA GLN A 462 18.84 18.12 1.02
C GLN A 462 17.52 18.88 1.25
N LEU A 463 16.43 18.47 0.60
CA LEU A 463 15.09 19.04 0.82
C LEU A 463 14.68 18.95 2.29
N TYR A 464 14.79 17.76 2.90
CA TYR A 464 14.44 17.55 4.30
C TYR A 464 15.26 18.43 5.25
N SER A 465 16.57 18.51 5.04
CA SER A 465 17.48 19.34 5.84
C SER A 465 17.14 20.82 5.69
N GLU A 466 16.89 21.29 4.46
CA GLU A 466 16.51 22.66 4.17
C GLU A 466 15.18 23.04 4.85
N VAL A 467 14.15 22.20 4.69
CA VAL A 467 12.85 22.44 5.30
C VAL A 467 12.94 22.44 6.82
N SER A 468 13.67 21.47 7.40
CA SER A 468 13.76 21.32 8.86
C SER A 468 14.52 22.45 9.56
N SER A 469 15.48 23.09 8.87
CA SER A 469 16.35 24.12 9.44
C SER A 469 15.94 25.55 9.11
N THR A 470 15.00 25.76 8.19
CA THR A 470 14.62 27.09 7.70
C THR A 470 13.49 27.69 8.52
N ASN A 471 13.53 29.01 8.71
CA ASN A 471 12.41 29.79 9.24
C ASN A 471 11.53 30.25 8.07
N TYR A 472 10.28 29.82 8.06
CA TYR A 472 9.29 30.13 7.03
C TYR A 472 8.24 31.19 7.49
N ALA A 473 8.38 31.76 8.68
CA ALA A 473 7.39 32.65 9.23
C ALA A 473 7.10 33.89 8.31
N GLY A 474 5.83 34.23 8.22
CA GLY A 474 5.31 35.36 7.43
C GLY A 474 4.78 34.98 6.06
N GLU A 475 4.23 35.97 5.37
CA GLU A 475 3.69 35.90 4.02
C GLU A 475 4.79 36.15 2.97
N ASN A 476 4.57 35.68 1.73
CA ASN A 476 5.46 35.92 0.59
C ASN A 476 6.94 35.60 0.89
N ASN A 477 7.18 34.55 1.66
CA ASN A 477 8.52 34.15 2.06
C ASN A 477 9.27 33.52 0.88
N GLU A 478 10.36 34.14 0.43
CA GLU A 478 11.15 33.66 -0.73
C GLU A 478 11.66 32.22 -0.55
N LYS A 479 11.97 31.81 0.68
CA LYS A 479 12.43 30.44 0.95
C LYS A 479 11.29 29.43 0.79
N TYR A 480 10.06 29.82 1.12
CA TYR A 480 8.88 29.01 0.85
C TYR A 480 8.64 28.87 -0.66
N GLU A 481 8.81 29.95 -1.43
CA GLU A 481 8.73 29.86 -2.90
C GLU A 481 9.79 28.91 -3.48
N GLN A 482 10.99 28.89 -2.93
CA GLN A 482 12.05 27.95 -3.32
C GLN A 482 11.67 26.51 -3.02
N VAL A 483 11.02 26.23 -1.87
CA VAL A 483 10.57 24.88 -1.52
C VAL A 483 9.54 24.35 -2.53
N LYS A 484 8.64 25.19 -3.08
CA LYS A 484 7.65 24.80 -4.09
C LYS A 484 8.28 24.22 -5.38
N SER A 485 9.52 24.59 -5.68
CA SER A 485 10.26 24.00 -6.81
C SER A 485 10.79 22.59 -6.54
N LYS A 486 10.89 22.18 -5.26
CA LYS A 486 11.46 20.91 -4.82
C LYS A 486 10.41 19.96 -4.20
N LEU A 487 9.31 20.49 -3.73
CA LEU A 487 8.21 19.79 -3.09
C LEU A 487 6.88 20.23 -3.71
N ASN A 488 6.05 19.28 -4.15
CA ASN A 488 4.68 19.58 -4.51
C ASN A 488 3.88 19.83 -3.22
N VAL A 489 3.81 21.10 -2.82
CA VAL A 489 3.22 21.49 -1.52
C VAL A 489 1.74 21.19 -1.41
N ASN A 490 0.99 21.21 -2.53
CA ASN A 490 -0.42 20.83 -2.55
C ASN A 490 -0.60 19.35 -2.28
N SER A 491 0.10 18.50 -3.04
CA SER A 491 0.08 17.05 -2.84
C SER A 491 0.54 16.70 -1.41
N PHE A 492 1.56 17.39 -0.89
CA PHE A 492 2.06 17.17 0.47
C PHE A 492 1.01 17.55 1.53
N ALA A 493 0.37 18.71 1.41
CA ALA A 493 -0.66 19.15 2.35
C ALA A 493 -1.85 18.18 2.39
N GLN A 494 -2.33 17.76 1.21
CA GLN A 494 -3.42 16.81 1.07
C GLN A 494 -3.05 15.42 1.63
N TYR A 495 -1.83 14.93 1.35
CA TYR A 495 -1.31 13.68 1.88
C TYR A 495 -1.26 13.69 3.40
N MET A 496 -0.68 14.72 3.99
CA MET A 496 -0.56 14.84 5.45
C MET A 496 -1.93 14.87 6.13
N PHE A 497 -2.89 15.61 5.56
CA PHE A 497 -4.24 15.68 6.10
C PHE A 497 -4.99 14.34 5.93
N ALA A 498 -4.83 13.66 4.80
CA ALA A 498 -5.46 12.38 4.54
C ALA A 498 -4.99 11.30 5.53
N GLU A 499 -3.70 11.19 5.78
CA GLU A 499 -3.13 10.24 6.75
C GLU A 499 -3.61 10.52 8.19
N MET A 500 -3.72 11.81 8.56
CA MET A 500 -4.34 12.19 9.83
C MET A 500 -5.82 11.84 9.88
N TYR A 501 -6.58 12.03 8.78
CA TYR A 501 -7.97 11.61 8.68
C TYR A 501 -8.11 10.08 8.81
N PHE A 502 -7.22 9.33 8.17
CA PHE A 502 -7.20 7.86 8.29
C PHE A 502 -6.91 7.40 9.71
N HIS A 503 -6.40 8.28 10.55
CA HIS A 503 -6.03 7.98 11.93
C HIS A 503 -5.00 6.85 11.99
N ASN A 504 -3.97 6.94 11.12
CA ASN A 504 -2.98 5.90 10.92
C ASN A 504 -1.92 5.94 12.04
N GLY A 505 -1.99 5.00 12.96
CA GLY A 505 -1.08 4.92 14.11
C GLY A 505 0.34 4.46 13.77
N ASP A 506 0.58 3.85 12.61
CA ASP A 506 1.92 3.43 12.13
C ASP A 506 2.57 4.51 11.25
N TRP A 507 2.12 5.74 11.36
CA TRP A 507 2.55 6.91 10.59
C TRP A 507 2.68 8.11 11.57
N PRO A 508 3.54 9.12 11.34
CA PRO A 508 4.35 9.43 10.18
C PRO A 508 5.81 8.95 10.25
N THR A 509 6.18 8.16 11.22
CA THR A 509 7.58 7.70 11.38
C THR A 509 7.89 6.43 10.62
N ASN A 510 6.87 5.72 10.12
CA ASN A 510 6.95 4.53 9.29
C ASN A 510 5.96 4.65 8.11
N ASN A 511 6.02 3.72 7.18
CA ASN A 511 5.11 3.64 6.02
C ASN A 511 5.01 4.93 5.19
N VAL A 512 6.12 5.62 4.99
CA VAL A 512 6.18 6.84 4.18
C VAL A 512 7.01 6.60 2.92
N ARG A 513 6.44 6.98 1.77
CA ARG A 513 7.14 7.01 0.48
C ARG A 513 6.93 8.32 -0.24
N ALA A 514 8.02 8.79 -0.87
CA ALA A 514 7.98 9.94 -1.76
C ALA A 514 8.78 9.64 -3.04
N TRP A 515 8.38 10.23 -4.15
CA TRP A 515 9.14 10.17 -5.39
C TRP A 515 9.43 11.57 -5.93
N GLY A 516 10.55 11.75 -6.58
CA GLY A 516 11.00 13.03 -7.14
C GLY A 516 12.52 13.05 -7.35
N GLY A 517 13.11 14.25 -7.28
CA GLY A 517 14.54 14.48 -7.50
C GLY A 517 14.89 14.69 -8.96
N ASN A 518 16.14 15.05 -9.25
CA ASN A 518 16.61 15.36 -10.59
C ASN A 518 15.76 16.43 -11.32
N GLY A 519 15.26 17.43 -10.57
CA GLY A 519 14.42 18.51 -11.09
C GLY A 519 12.92 18.24 -11.04
N TYR A 520 12.48 17.08 -10.61
CA TYR A 520 11.08 16.79 -10.32
C TYR A 520 10.76 17.07 -8.85
N PRO A 521 9.76 17.92 -8.53
CA PRO A 521 9.31 18.13 -7.17
C PRO A 521 8.86 16.83 -6.51
N PHE A 522 9.23 16.63 -5.25
CA PHE A 522 8.81 15.45 -4.50
C PHE A 522 7.30 15.43 -4.28
N LYS A 523 6.69 14.27 -4.50
CA LYS A 523 5.31 13.92 -4.15
C LYS A 523 5.29 12.73 -3.21
N PHE A 524 4.38 12.76 -2.25
CA PHE A 524 4.15 11.65 -1.33
C PHE A 524 3.06 10.71 -1.87
N VAL A 525 3.11 9.45 -1.45
CA VAL A 525 2.20 8.41 -1.93
C VAL A 525 1.46 7.80 -0.75
N ALA A 526 0.13 7.78 -0.78
CA ALA A 526 -0.69 7.11 0.21
C ALA A 526 -0.66 5.59 -0.02
N PHE A 527 -0.17 4.86 0.97
CA PHE A 527 -0.07 3.40 0.94
C PHE A 527 0.14 2.85 2.35
N ASP A 528 -0.14 1.55 2.53
CA ASP A 528 0.08 0.83 3.80
C ASP A 528 -0.58 1.51 5.00
N THR A 529 -1.85 1.90 4.78
CA THR A 529 -2.70 2.57 5.75
C THR A 529 -3.43 1.57 6.67
N ASP A 530 -2.94 0.33 6.72
CA ASP A 530 -3.60 -0.80 7.37
C ASP A 530 -3.71 -0.68 8.91
N HIS A 531 -3.05 0.32 9.51
CA HIS A 531 -3.20 0.72 10.92
C HIS A 531 -4.14 1.92 11.12
N GLY A 532 -4.92 2.30 10.14
CA GLY A 532 -5.93 3.35 10.24
C GLY A 532 -7.35 2.84 10.50
N PHE A 533 -8.31 3.73 10.59
CA PHE A 533 -9.74 3.45 10.69
C PHE A 533 -10.11 2.43 11.77
N GLY A 534 -9.69 2.72 13.01
CA GLY A 534 -10.03 1.90 14.17
C GLY A 534 -9.40 0.50 14.12
N PHE A 535 -8.27 0.34 13.45
CA PHE A 535 -7.49 -0.89 13.54
C PHE A 535 -6.88 -0.98 14.93
N THR A 536 -7.44 -1.85 15.77
CA THR A 536 -6.88 -2.22 17.05
C THR A 536 -6.27 -3.60 16.96
N PRO A 537 -5.07 -3.83 17.25
CA PRO A 537 -4.63 -3.92 18.62
C PRO A 537 -3.16 -3.51 18.86
N GLY A 538 -2.94 -2.94 20.02
CA GLY A 538 -1.68 -3.12 20.69
C GLY A 538 -0.48 -2.38 20.11
N ILE A 539 -0.67 -1.29 19.38
CA ILE A 539 0.37 -0.28 19.27
C ILE A 539 0.40 0.44 20.59
N SER A 540 1.36 0.09 21.46
CA SER A 540 1.45 0.67 22.79
C SER A 540 1.62 2.18 22.67
N GLY A 541 0.64 2.93 23.17
CA GLY A 541 0.65 4.37 23.26
C GLY A 541 -0.17 5.14 22.23
N PHE A 542 -0.82 4.45 21.28
CA PHE A 542 -1.77 5.07 20.37
C PHE A 542 -3.20 4.75 20.82
N ASP A 543 -3.99 5.78 21.12
CA ASP A 543 -5.41 5.67 21.46
C ASP A 543 -6.24 5.86 20.19
N GLU A 544 -6.72 4.77 19.62
CA GLU A 544 -7.48 4.77 18.36
C GLU A 544 -8.79 5.53 18.39
N GLU A 545 -9.37 5.75 19.56
CA GLU A 545 -10.59 6.53 19.71
C GLU A 545 -10.33 7.95 20.19
N GLY A 546 -9.27 8.17 20.98
CA GLY A 546 -8.99 9.39 21.70
C GLY A 546 -7.87 10.26 21.14
N GLU A 547 -6.94 9.69 20.37
CA GLU A 547 -5.75 10.42 19.91
C GLU A 547 -6.10 11.62 19.04
N ASN A 548 -5.57 12.79 19.40
CA ASN A 548 -5.62 13.99 18.57
C ASN A 548 -4.49 13.92 17.54
N MET A 549 -4.84 13.76 16.25
CA MET A 549 -3.84 13.56 15.21
C MET A 549 -2.97 14.78 14.92
N PHE A 550 -3.45 15.98 15.20
CA PHE A 550 -2.59 17.17 15.12
C PHE A 550 -1.54 17.18 16.24
N ASP A 551 -1.90 16.76 17.43
CA ASP A 551 -0.95 16.63 18.54
C ASP A 551 0.00 15.44 18.35
N TRP A 552 -0.49 14.35 17.77
CA TRP A 552 0.33 13.20 17.40
C TRP A 552 1.43 13.56 16.39
N VAL A 553 1.09 14.35 15.37
CA VAL A 553 1.99 14.70 14.26
C VAL A 553 2.86 15.92 14.57
N LEU A 554 2.29 16.94 15.19
CA LEU A 554 2.93 18.26 15.38
C LEU A 554 3.42 18.53 16.81
N GLY A 555 3.12 17.62 17.74
CA GLY A 555 3.28 17.83 19.18
C GLY A 555 2.16 18.68 19.79
N ALA A 556 1.88 18.48 21.08
CA ALA A 556 0.82 19.17 21.79
C ALA A 556 0.93 20.70 21.68
N LYS A 557 -0.19 21.39 21.47
CA LYS A 557 -0.26 22.86 21.42
C LYS A 557 0.21 23.45 22.75
N LYS A 558 1.25 24.29 22.72
CA LYS A 558 1.75 24.94 23.93
C LYS A 558 0.65 25.87 24.45
N SER A 559 0.14 25.61 25.68
CA SER A 559 -0.79 26.49 26.35
C SER A 559 -0.16 27.85 26.61
N SER A 560 -0.81 28.93 26.18
CA SER A 560 -0.37 30.32 26.43
C SER A 560 -0.58 30.78 27.86
N THR A 561 -1.30 29.98 28.68
CA THR A 561 -1.46 30.24 30.10
C THR A 561 -0.32 29.58 30.86
N GLY A 562 0.68 30.41 31.20
CA GLY A 562 1.84 29.99 31.97
C GLY A 562 1.50 29.51 33.38
N ASN A 563 1.08 28.27 33.49
CA ASN A 563 1.16 27.52 34.72
C ASN A 563 1.72 26.12 34.35
N GLY A 564 3.00 25.90 34.66
CA GLY A 564 3.71 24.66 34.40
C GLY A 564 3.05 23.50 35.14
N GLY A 565 2.00 22.97 34.54
CA GLY A 565 1.53 21.62 34.83
C GLY A 565 2.54 20.66 34.20
N MET A 566 3.20 19.87 35.02
CA MET A 566 3.98 18.71 34.60
C MET A 566 3.10 17.85 33.70
N GLY A 567 3.20 18.10 32.38
CA GLY A 567 2.56 17.27 31.37
C GLY A 567 3.13 15.87 31.42
N GLY A 568 2.25 14.93 31.38
CA GLY A 568 2.42 13.54 31.67
C GLY A 568 3.68 12.91 31.10
N PHE A 569 4.32 12.16 31.94
CA PHE A 569 5.29 11.13 31.62
C PHE A 569 4.62 10.06 30.73
N GLY A 570 4.60 10.30 29.42
CA GLY A 570 4.41 9.25 28.44
C GLY A 570 5.72 8.50 28.17
N GLY A 571 6.51 8.23 29.20
CA GLY A 571 7.66 7.37 29.16
C GLY A 571 7.26 5.97 29.62
N GLY A 572 6.46 5.28 28.82
CA GLY A 572 6.09 3.89 29.05
C GLY A 572 7.25 2.96 28.73
N PHE A 573 7.65 2.19 29.71
CA PHE A 573 8.50 1.02 29.58
C PHE A 573 7.97 0.08 28.50
N GLY A 574 8.64 0.03 27.35
CA GLY A 574 8.33 -0.89 26.26
C GLY A 574 9.45 -0.87 25.24
N GLY A 575 10.54 -1.57 25.53
CA GLY A 575 11.55 -1.82 24.51
C GLY A 575 10.93 -2.58 23.34
N GLY A 576 10.93 -1.99 22.14
CA GLY A 576 10.72 -2.77 20.95
C GLY A 576 10.15 -2.08 19.74
N TRP A 577 9.40 -1.02 19.85
CA TRP A 577 8.89 -0.28 18.67
C TRP A 577 8.75 1.18 19.11
N GLY A 578 9.78 1.98 18.85
CA GLY A 578 9.77 3.40 19.15
C GLY A 578 8.87 4.13 18.18
N MET A 579 7.56 4.07 18.37
CA MET A 579 6.64 5.05 17.82
C MET A 579 6.78 6.30 18.69
N SER A 580 7.68 7.17 18.30
CA SER A 580 7.72 8.54 18.81
C SER A 580 6.62 9.33 18.11
N SER A 581 5.92 10.20 18.85
CA SER A 581 5.06 11.23 18.25
C SER A 581 5.77 11.82 17.02
N GLY A 582 5.08 11.97 15.90
CA GLY A 582 5.64 12.43 14.63
C GLY A 582 6.26 13.83 14.63
N ALA A 583 6.10 14.57 15.74
CA ALA A 583 6.58 15.93 15.92
C ALA A 583 8.10 16.12 15.77
N SER A 584 8.87 15.02 15.85
CA SER A 584 10.35 15.11 15.84
C SER A 584 11.02 14.42 14.66
N ALA A 585 10.27 13.86 13.70
CA ALA A 585 10.88 13.08 12.63
C ALA A 585 10.07 13.07 11.32
N GLY A 586 10.75 12.92 10.20
CA GLY A 586 10.15 12.68 8.88
C GLY A 586 9.20 13.79 8.42
N PRO A 587 8.09 13.42 7.74
CA PRO A 587 7.17 14.39 7.16
C PRO A 587 6.44 15.24 8.22
N GLY A 588 6.31 14.77 9.47
CA GLY A 588 5.76 15.58 10.57
C GLY A 588 6.60 16.81 10.87
N THR A 589 7.93 16.68 10.88
CA THR A 589 8.84 17.83 10.99
C THR A 589 8.68 18.81 9.82
N MET A 590 8.59 18.27 8.59
CA MET A 590 8.38 19.12 7.41
C MET A 590 7.06 19.88 7.49
N LEU A 591 5.97 19.22 7.87
CA LEU A 591 4.67 19.86 8.06
C LEU A 591 4.73 20.95 9.13
N SER A 592 5.31 20.64 10.30
CA SER A 592 5.44 21.59 11.40
C SER A 592 6.17 22.87 10.97
N LYS A 593 7.23 22.72 10.19
CA LYS A 593 8.02 23.87 9.68
C LYS A 593 7.28 24.68 8.60
N LEU A 594 6.65 24.00 7.67
CA LEU A 594 5.91 24.69 6.61
C LEU A 594 4.67 25.42 7.14
N LEU A 595 4.01 24.92 8.19
CA LEU A 595 2.90 25.61 8.87
C LEU A 595 3.29 26.93 9.57
N GLU A 596 4.58 27.21 9.76
CA GLU A 596 5.06 28.54 10.18
C GLU A 596 4.80 29.61 9.10
N ASN A 597 4.67 29.20 7.82
CA ASN A 597 4.38 30.09 6.70
C ASN A 597 2.87 30.31 6.56
N THR A 598 2.45 31.59 6.49
CA THR A 598 1.05 31.97 6.42
C THR A 598 0.36 31.43 5.15
N ASP A 599 1.04 31.47 4.00
CA ASP A 599 0.50 30.98 2.72
C ASP A 599 0.33 29.46 2.72
N PHE A 600 1.30 28.73 3.26
CA PHE A 600 1.19 27.27 3.38
C PHE A 600 0.11 26.87 4.40
N LYS A 601 0.03 27.57 5.53
CA LYS A 601 -1.02 27.31 6.54
C LYS A 601 -2.41 27.52 5.95
N ARG A 602 -2.63 28.63 5.22
CA ARG A 602 -3.88 28.91 4.49
C ARG A 602 -4.21 27.77 3.52
N LEU A 603 -3.25 27.41 2.68
CA LEU A 603 -3.35 26.30 1.71
C LEU A 603 -3.72 24.98 2.40
N PHE A 604 -3.04 24.61 3.48
CA PHE A 604 -3.29 23.38 4.22
C PHE A 604 -4.73 23.30 4.75
N ILE A 605 -5.20 24.37 5.39
CA ILE A 605 -6.56 24.46 5.94
C ILE A 605 -7.61 24.38 4.83
N ASN A 606 -7.44 25.11 3.72
CA ASN A 606 -8.42 25.12 2.63
C ASN A 606 -8.45 23.80 1.85
N ASN A 607 -7.30 23.16 1.64
CA ASN A 607 -7.25 21.80 1.07
C ASN A 607 -7.96 20.79 1.98
N ALA A 608 -7.77 20.88 3.30
CA ALA A 608 -8.48 20.05 4.28
C ALA A 608 -10.01 20.26 4.21
N CYS A 609 -10.48 21.51 4.07
CA CYS A 609 -11.90 21.79 3.87
C CYS A 609 -12.45 21.10 2.62
N ILE A 610 -11.75 21.18 1.48
CA ILE A 610 -12.18 20.54 0.23
C ILE A 610 -12.19 19.02 0.39
N LEU A 611 -11.17 18.43 1.03
CA LEU A 611 -11.11 16.99 1.30
C LEU A 611 -12.29 16.53 2.15
N LEU A 612 -12.60 17.23 3.24
CA LEU A 612 -13.71 16.91 4.15
C LEU A 612 -15.10 17.11 3.53
N ASN A 613 -15.23 17.99 2.54
CA ASN A 613 -16.49 18.24 1.86
C ASN A 613 -16.71 17.36 0.59
N SER A 614 -15.70 16.56 0.17
CA SER A 614 -15.80 15.84 -1.10
C SER A 614 -15.27 14.41 -1.08
N TYR A 615 -14.08 14.21 -0.53
CA TYR A 615 -13.34 12.95 -0.64
C TYR A 615 -13.38 12.12 0.65
N LEU A 616 -13.47 12.79 1.80
CA LEU A 616 -13.40 12.20 3.13
C LEU A 616 -14.71 12.33 3.89
N THR A 617 -15.83 12.31 3.17
CA THR A 617 -17.18 12.33 3.78
C THR A 617 -17.60 10.93 4.20
N TYR A 618 -18.52 10.84 5.16
CA TYR A 618 -19.14 9.58 5.55
C TYR A 618 -19.74 8.84 4.34
N GLU A 619 -20.51 9.55 3.49
CA GLU A 619 -21.17 8.98 2.31
C GLU A 619 -20.15 8.45 1.29
N LYS A 620 -19.03 9.15 1.12
CA LYS A 620 -17.95 8.70 0.22
C LYS A 620 -17.32 7.42 0.75
N VAL A 621 -16.98 7.35 2.04
CA VAL A 621 -16.45 6.14 2.66
C VAL A 621 -17.45 5.00 2.55
N GLN A 622 -18.71 5.23 2.93
CA GLN A 622 -19.76 4.22 2.86
C GLN A 622 -19.93 3.66 1.44
N SER A 623 -20.03 4.54 0.44
CA SER A 623 -20.18 4.12 -0.96
C SER A 623 -18.95 3.38 -1.48
N THR A 624 -17.76 3.76 -1.04
CA THR A 624 -16.51 3.10 -1.41
C THR A 624 -16.45 1.69 -0.81
N VAL A 625 -16.75 1.53 0.48
CA VAL A 625 -16.84 0.22 1.15
C VAL A 625 -17.86 -0.67 0.43
N GLN A 626 -19.07 -0.16 0.20
CA GLN A 626 -20.12 -0.91 -0.49
C GLN A 626 -19.71 -1.33 -1.90
N SER A 627 -19.09 -0.44 -2.66
CA SER A 627 -18.62 -0.73 -4.02
C SER A 627 -17.53 -1.80 -4.02
N MET A 628 -16.56 -1.71 -3.12
CA MET A 628 -15.49 -2.70 -3.00
C MET A 628 -16.03 -4.06 -2.53
N MET A 629 -16.87 -4.08 -1.51
CA MET A 629 -17.47 -5.32 -1.00
C MET A 629 -18.40 -6.00 -2.00
N ALA A 630 -19.04 -5.24 -2.88
CA ALA A 630 -19.85 -5.78 -3.97
C ALA A 630 -19.00 -6.58 -5.00
N THR A 631 -17.68 -6.33 -5.06
CA THR A 631 -16.77 -7.13 -5.92
C THR A 631 -16.34 -8.45 -5.28
N ILE A 632 -16.65 -8.67 -3.99
CA ILE A 632 -16.29 -9.88 -3.23
C ILE A 632 -17.57 -10.62 -2.81
N PRO A 633 -18.07 -11.56 -3.60
CA PRO A 633 -19.29 -12.31 -3.29
C PRO A 633 -19.19 -13.05 -1.96
N SER A 634 -20.32 -13.23 -1.28
CA SER A 634 -20.38 -13.94 0.01
C SER A 634 -19.89 -15.39 -0.10
N SER A 635 -20.13 -16.06 -1.22
CA SER A 635 -19.61 -17.40 -1.49
C SER A 635 -18.08 -17.44 -1.49
N GLU A 636 -17.43 -16.45 -2.12
CA GLU A 636 -15.96 -16.38 -2.14
C GLU A 636 -15.40 -16.00 -0.76
N ARG A 637 -16.08 -15.11 -0.01
CA ARG A 637 -15.70 -14.80 1.38
C ARG A 637 -15.75 -16.05 2.26
N SER A 638 -16.85 -16.80 2.20
CA SER A 638 -16.99 -18.06 2.97
C SER A 638 -15.94 -19.10 2.58
N ARG A 639 -15.57 -19.17 1.29
CA ARG A 639 -14.50 -20.04 0.81
C ARG A 639 -13.12 -19.61 1.32
N ASP A 640 -12.82 -18.30 1.28
CA ASP A 640 -11.57 -17.75 1.79
C ASP A 640 -11.45 -17.93 3.32
N GLU A 641 -12.55 -17.74 4.06
CA GLU A 641 -12.59 -17.96 5.52
C GLU A 641 -12.42 -19.45 5.88
N LYS A 642 -12.95 -20.36 5.08
CA LYS A 642 -12.72 -21.80 5.26
C LYS A 642 -11.25 -22.16 5.02
N ARG A 643 -10.62 -21.60 3.99
CA ARG A 643 -9.19 -21.83 3.67
C ARG A 643 -8.28 -21.16 4.69
N TRP A 644 -8.62 -19.97 5.14
CA TRP A 644 -7.84 -19.13 6.05
C TRP A 644 -8.71 -18.68 7.23
N PRO A 645 -8.90 -19.51 8.27
CA PRO A 645 -9.73 -19.16 9.43
C PRO A 645 -9.24 -17.90 10.15
N ARG A 646 -10.17 -17.01 10.51
CA ARG A 646 -9.90 -15.72 11.16
C ARG A 646 -10.00 -15.80 12.69
N ASN A 647 -9.32 -16.75 13.32
CA ASN A 647 -9.51 -17.15 14.72
C ASN A 647 -8.56 -16.46 15.72
N GLN A 648 -8.20 -15.22 15.48
CA GLN A 648 -7.34 -14.46 16.40
C GLN A 648 -8.18 -13.76 17.46
N SER A 649 -7.96 -14.11 18.73
CA SER A 649 -8.75 -13.60 19.87
C SER A 649 -8.67 -12.09 20.09
N ASN A 650 -7.60 -11.46 19.60
CA ASN A 650 -7.37 -10.02 19.78
C ASN A 650 -7.99 -9.15 18.67
N PHE A 651 -8.59 -9.78 17.66
CA PHE A 651 -9.18 -9.07 16.52
C PHE A 651 -10.65 -9.44 16.38
N THR A 652 -11.44 -8.50 15.92
CA THR A 652 -12.83 -8.78 15.56
C THR A 652 -12.92 -8.78 14.04
N TRP A 653 -13.25 -9.95 13.49
CA TRP A 653 -13.45 -10.12 12.07
C TRP A 653 -14.71 -9.38 11.57
N ASP A 654 -14.58 -8.59 10.55
CA ASP A 654 -15.64 -7.83 9.88
C ASP A 654 -15.67 -8.16 8.38
N PRO A 655 -16.37 -9.22 7.98
CA PRO A 655 -16.40 -9.66 6.59
C PRO A 655 -17.13 -8.71 5.63
N ASN A 656 -17.86 -7.72 6.14
CA ASN A 656 -18.66 -6.79 5.36
C ASN A 656 -18.09 -5.37 5.28
N GLY A 657 -17.10 -5.03 6.12
CA GLY A 657 -16.60 -3.67 6.24
C GLY A 657 -17.52 -2.73 7.03
N ASP A 658 -18.44 -3.28 7.83
CA ASP A 658 -19.41 -2.49 8.61
C ASP A 658 -18.72 -1.59 9.65
N LYS A 659 -17.60 -2.05 10.23
CA LYS A 659 -16.79 -1.28 11.17
C LYS A 659 -16.11 -0.09 10.52
N LEU A 660 -15.64 -0.24 9.27
CA LEU A 660 -15.05 0.87 8.50
C LEU A 660 -16.08 1.99 8.31
N VAL A 661 -17.31 1.62 7.94
CA VAL A 661 -18.41 2.57 7.78
C VAL A 661 -18.79 3.21 9.12
N ALA A 662 -18.87 2.41 10.18
CA ALA A 662 -19.18 2.92 11.52
C ALA A 662 -18.14 3.93 12.02
N TYR A 663 -16.86 3.64 11.81
CA TYR A 663 -15.75 4.53 12.18
C TYR A 663 -15.82 5.87 11.44
N ALA A 664 -16.13 5.85 10.15
CA ALA A 664 -16.23 7.05 9.32
C ALA A 664 -17.32 8.01 9.80
N LYS A 665 -18.35 7.51 10.49
CA LYS A 665 -19.53 8.30 10.86
C LYS A 665 -19.21 9.58 11.63
N ASN A 666 -18.23 9.52 12.51
CA ASN A 666 -17.84 10.65 13.36
C ASN A 666 -16.45 11.21 12.99
N ARG A 667 -15.70 10.52 12.11
CA ARG A 667 -14.29 10.86 11.88
C ARG A 667 -14.09 12.22 11.26
N SER A 668 -14.90 12.60 10.26
CA SER A 668 -14.79 13.91 9.60
C SER A 668 -15.03 15.07 10.58
N GLU A 669 -16.00 14.91 11.47
CA GLU A 669 -16.29 15.95 12.47
C GLU A 669 -15.22 16.03 13.55
N LYS A 670 -14.70 14.87 13.99
CA LYS A 670 -13.63 14.81 14.99
C LYS A 670 -12.36 15.50 14.50
N ILE A 671 -11.85 15.14 13.32
CA ILE A 671 -10.62 15.76 12.81
C ILE A 671 -10.81 17.24 12.48
N LYS A 672 -12.02 17.65 12.08
CA LYS A 672 -12.36 19.06 11.90
C LYS A 672 -12.25 19.82 13.21
N GLN A 673 -12.79 19.26 14.29
CA GLN A 673 -12.67 19.85 15.64
C GLN A 673 -11.22 19.94 16.07
N GLU A 674 -10.42 18.92 15.88
CA GLU A 674 -8.98 18.91 16.16
C GLU A 674 -8.26 20.05 15.37
N MET A 675 -8.67 20.28 14.11
CA MET A 675 -8.13 21.35 13.26
C MET A 675 -8.54 22.73 13.74
N VAL A 676 -9.81 22.91 14.15
CA VAL A 676 -10.32 24.16 14.74
C VAL A 676 -9.53 24.53 15.99
N GLU A 677 -9.33 23.58 16.90
CA GLU A 677 -8.57 23.77 18.13
C GLU A 677 -7.09 24.07 17.84
N ARG A 678 -6.50 23.41 16.84
CA ARG A 678 -5.07 23.59 16.51
C ARG A 678 -4.77 24.94 15.92
N PHE A 679 -5.63 25.45 15.03
CA PHE A 679 -5.38 26.65 14.24
C PHE A 679 -6.19 27.88 14.68
N ASP A 680 -6.98 27.78 15.76
CA ASP A 680 -7.86 28.84 16.27
C ASP A 680 -8.84 29.31 15.18
N LEU A 681 -9.54 28.35 14.53
CA LEU A 681 -10.47 28.63 13.43
C LEU A 681 -11.84 29.04 13.98
N GLU A 682 -12.49 29.94 13.23
CA GLU A 682 -13.83 30.43 13.55
C GLU A 682 -14.91 29.59 12.84
N ASP A 683 -16.12 30.11 12.75
CA ASP A 683 -17.28 29.43 12.16
C ASP A 683 -17.04 29.04 10.69
N GLU A 684 -17.54 27.87 10.31
CA GLU A 684 -17.63 27.47 8.91
C GLU A 684 -18.72 28.26 8.17
N VAL A 685 -18.38 28.77 7.01
CA VAL A 685 -19.30 29.45 6.10
C VAL A 685 -19.38 28.74 4.77
N SER A 686 -20.57 28.62 4.21
CA SER A 686 -20.79 27.99 2.91
C SER A 686 -20.54 28.99 1.78
N VAL A 687 -19.65 28.63 0.86
CA VAL A 687 -19.25 29.44 -0.30
C VAL A 687 -19.46 28.63 -1.58
N THR A 688 -19.93 29.29 -2.63
CA THR A 688 -20.02 28.70 -3.98
C THR A 688 -18.90 29.24 -4.86
N ILE A 689 -18.15 28.33 -5.50
CA ILE A 689 -17.09 28.67 -6.45
C ILE A 689 -17.46 28.10 -7.81
N ALA A 690 -17.59 28.98 -8.82
CA ALA A 690 -18.13 28.59 -10.13
C ALA A 690 -17.25 29.10 -11.28
N ALA A 691 -17.17 28.30 -12.35
CA ALA A 691 -16.54 28.69 -13.59
C ALA A 691 -17.59 28.77 -14.70
N SER A 692 -17.70 29.93 -15.35
CA SER A 692 -18.55 30.17 -16.52
C SER A 692 -17.68 30.16 -17.78
N GLY A 693 -17.97 29.24 -18.70
CA GLY A 693 -17.16 29.01 -19.90
C GLY A 693 -16.16 27.87 -19.73
N ASN A 694 -15.17 27.81 -20.65
CA ASN A 694 -14.19 26.74 -20.68
C ASN A 694 -12.97 27.04 -19.83
N GLY A 695 -13.08 26.73 -18.55
CA GLY A 695 -12.02 26.91 -17.56
C GLY A 695 -12.40 26.29 -16.24
N LYS A 696 -11.46 26.32 -15.29
CA LYS A 696 -11.62 25.83 -13.91
C LYS A 696 -11.04 26.83 -12.92
N ILE A 697 -11.40 26.65 -11.65
CA ILE A 697 -10.83 27.42 -10.55
C ILE A 697 -10.07 26.46 -9.63
N LEU A 698 -8.90 26.87 -9.22
CA LEU A 698 -8.16 26.25 -8.14
C LEU A 698 -8.36 27.08 -6.87
N VAL A 699 -8.55 26.41 -5.74
CA VAL A 699 -8.54 27.02 -4.41
C VAL A 699 -7.23 26.63 -3.74
N ASP A 700 -6.40 27.62 -3.44
CA ASP A 700 -5.05 27.39 -2.90
C ASP A 700 -4.30 26.28 -3.64
N GLY A 701 -4.41 26.26 -4.98
CA GLY A 701 -3.76 25.31 -5.88
C GLY A 701 -4.50 24.00 -6.08
N MET A 702 -5.47 23.60 -5.25
CA MET A 702 -6.24 22.38 -5.39
C MET A 702 -7.37 22.54 -6.40
N SER A 703 -7.51 21.57 -7.32
CA SER A 703 -8.65 21.51 -8.24
C SER A 703 -9.94 21.16 -7.52
N LEU A 704 -11.03 21.84 -7.91
CA LEU A 704 -12.35 21.53 -7.34
C LEU A 704 -12.99 20.34 -8.06
N PRO A 705 -13.83 19.53 -7.36
CA PRO A 705 -14.49 18.36 -7.93
C PRO A 705 -15.44 18.65 -9.09
N SER A 706 -15.95 19.89 -9.18
CA SER A 706 -16.85 20.32 -10.26
C SER A 706 -16.71 21.80 -10.56
N LYS A 707 -17.17 22.23 -11.77
CA LYS A 707 -17.16 23.64 -12.20
C LYS A 707 -18.09 24.56 -11.40
N ASN A 708 -19.04 24.02 -10.69
CA ASN A 708 -19.92 24.73 -9.75
C ASN A 708 -19.91 23.96 -8.42
N TYR A 709 -19.07 24.39 -7.52
CA TYR A 709 -18.77 23.65 -6.31
C TYR A 709 -19.12 24.49 -5.08
N GLN A 710 -19.93 23.92 -4.20
CA GLN A 710 -20.24 24.49 -2.89
C GLN A 710 -19.42 23.77 -1.82
N CYS A 711 -18.72 24.54 -1.02
CA CYS A 711 -17.86 24.02 0.05
C CYS A 711 -18.01 24.90 1.28
N LYS A 712 -17.79 24.30 2.44
CA LYS A 712 -17.64 25.02 3.71
C LYS A 712 -16.18 25.35 3.94
N PHE A 713 -15.89 26.60 4.21
CA PHE A 713 -14.57 27.11 4.59
C PHE A 713 -14.68 27.88 5.91
N PHE A 714 -13.57 28.03 6.61
CA PHE A 714 -13.55 28.81 7.86
C PHE A 714 -13.53 30.30 7.57
N SER A 715 -14.38 31.05 8.29
CA SER A 715 -14.60 32.48 8.04
C SER A 715 -13.36 33.34 8.25
N ASN A 716 -12.42 32.89 9.10
CA ASN A 716 -11.16 33.59 9.38
C ASN A 716 -9.94 33.07 8.58
N ASN A 717 -10.15 32.22 7.57
CA ASN A 717 -9.08 31.74 6.69
C ASN A 717 -9.39 32.16 5.24
N GLU A 718 -8.59 33.05 4.66
CA GLU A 718 -8.77 33.52 3.29
C GLU A 718 -8.67 32.38 2.26
N LEU A 719 -9.29 32.58 1.10
CA LEU A 719 -9.17 31.68 -0.05
C LEU A 719 -8.33 32.35 -1.15
N GLN A 720 -7.35 31.66 -1.66
CA GLN A 720 -6.66 32.05 -2.88
C GLN A 720 -7.31 31.38 -4.09
N LEU A 721 -8.04 32.14 -4.90
CA LEU A 721 -8.74 31.67 -6.08
C LEU A 721 -7.89 31.91 -7.32
N THR A 722 -7.58 30.84 -8.07
CA THR A 722 -6.83 30.94 -9.33
C THR A 722 -7.69 30.44 -10.48
N ALA A 723 -8.05 31.33 -11.40
CA ALA A 723 -8.77 30.98 -12.62
C ALA A 723 -7.81 30.39 -13.66
N VAL A 724 -8.10 29.18 -14.17
CA VAL A 724 -7.30 28.48 -15.18
C VAL A 724 -8.14 28.27 -16.42
N ALA A 725 -7.77 28.91 -17.52
CA ALA A 725 -8.45 28.73 -18.82
C ALA A 725 -8.06 27.39 -19.43
N GLU A 726 -9.02 26.72 -20.05
CA GLU A 726 -8.83 25.44 -20.76
C GLU A 726 -9.08 25.63 -22.28
N SER A 727 -8.40 24.83 -23.10
CA SER A 727 -8.63 24.65 -24.56
C SER A 727 -9.02 25.92 -25.32
N GLY A 728 -8.13 26.91 -25.40
CA GLY A 728 -8.33 28.11 -26.24
C GLY A 728 -9.22 29.21 -25.61
N ALA A 729 -9.73 28.99 -24.40
CA ALA A 729 -10.47 30.01 -23.69
C ALA A 729 -9.52 31.03 -23.02
N VAL A 730 -10.05 32.20 -22.68
CA VAL A 730 -9.34 33.27 -21.99
C VAL A 730 -10.12 33.68 -20.75
N PHE A 731 -9.47 33.76 -19.60
CA PHE A 731 -10.08 34.36 -18.42
C PHE A 731 -10.32 35.85 -18.65
N THR A 732 -11.53 36.31 -18.50
CA THR A 732 -11.94 37.71 -18.76
C THR A 732 -12.19 38.49 -17.48
N GLY A 733 -12.23 37.85 -16.35
CA GLY A 733 -12.47 38.45 -15.03
C GLY A 733 -13.45 37.63 -14.19
N TRP A 734 -13.67 38.05 -12.98
CA TRP A 734 -14.68 37.54 -12.08
C TRP A 734 -16.02 38.23 -12.33
N SER A 735 -17.14 37.56 -12.02
CA SER A 735 -18.49 38.09 -12.26
C SER A 735 -18.79 39.42 -11.53
N ASP A 736 -18.05 39.74 -10.50
CA ASP A 736 -18.12 41.01 -9.74
C ASP A 736 -17.23 42.14 -10.32
N GLY A 737 -16.58 41.89 -11.47
CA GLY A 737 -15.72 42.84 -12.17
C GLY A 737 -14.27 42.85 -11.73
N ASN A 738 -13.87 42.05 -10.71
CA ASN A 738 -12.47 41.91 -10.35
C ASN A 738 -11.70 41.17 -11.46
N THR A 739 -10.43 41.46 -11.65
CA THR A 739 -9.56 40.86 -12.69
C THR A 739 -8.33 40.19 -12.15
N ASP A 740 -8.13 40.17 -10.82
CA ASP A 740 -6.96 39.59 -10.19
C ASP A 740 -6.88 38.10 -10.38
N LYS A 741 -5.67 37.61 -10.62
CA LYS A 741 -5.37 36.18 -10.86
C LYS A 741 -3.94 35.87 -10.42
N PRO A 742 -3.70 35.30 -9.24
CA PRO A 742 -4.71 34.84 -8.25
C PRO A 742 -5.43 35.99 -7.55
N ARG A 743 -6.57 35.65 -6.94
CA ARG A 743 -7.38 36.57 -6.12
C ARG A 743 -7.48 36.02 -4.70
N LEU A 744 -7.17 36.83 -3.71
CA LEU A 744 -7.45 36.54 -2.29
C LEU A 744 -8.84 37.07 -1.92
N VAL A 745 -9.62 36.26 -1.20
CA VAL A 745 -10.96 36.59 -0.75
C VAL A 745 -11.23 36.04 0.63
N GLN A 746 -11.92 36.82 1.47
CA GLN A 746 -12.44 36.36 2.75
C GLN A 746 -13.76 35.62 2.53
N PRO A 747 -13.89 34.36 2.92
CA PRO A 747 -15.13 33.65 2.75
C PRO A 747 -16.22 34.18 3.68
N THR A 748 -17.42 34.41 3.13
CA THR A 748 -18.62 34.78 3.88
C THR A 748 -19.83 33.94 3.49
N ALA A 749 -20.77 33.77 4.41
CA ALA A 749 -21.91 32.86 4.23
C ALA A 749 -22.74 33.23 2.99
N GLY A 750 -22.97 32.24 2.11
CA GLY A 750 -23.78 32.38 0.89
C GLY A 750 -23.10 33.09 -0.26
N GLN A 751 -21.83 33.45 -0.14
CA GLN A 751 -21.08 34.16 -1.19
C GLN A 751 -20.81 33.22 -2.37
N THR A 752 -20.85 33.82 -3.58
CA THR A 752 -20.53 33.11 -4.82
C THR A 752 -19.41 33.84 -5.56
N PHE A 753 -18.35 33.12 -5.91
CA PHE A 753 -17.27 33.58 -6.76
C PHE A 753 -17.33 32.89 -8.12
N THR A 754 -17.56 33.63 -9.18
CA THR A 754 -17.65 33.08 -10.53
C THR A 754 -16.54 33.64 -11.43
N ALA A 755 -15.64 32.78 -11.90
CA ALA A 755 -14.68 33.10 -12.94
C ALA A 755 -15.33 33.01 -14.33
N VAL A 756 -15.13 34.00 -15.20
CA VAL A 756 -15.70 34.07 -16.54
C VAL A 756 -14.61 33.82 -17.58
N PHE A 757 -14.85 32.85 -18.43
CA PHE A 757 -13.98 32.46 -19.55
C PHE A 757 -14.71 32.63 -20.88
N LYS A 758 -14.03 33.15 -21.91
CA LYS A 758 -14.52 33.33 -23.27
C LYS A 758 -13.61 32.64 -24.29
#